data_1919df4c7ffbf0c549da484c84add45f
#
_entry.id   1919df4c7ffbf0c549da484c84add45f
#
_cell.length_a   1.000
_cell.length_b   1.000
_cell.length_c   1.000
_cell.angle_alpha   90.00
_cell.angle_beta   90.00
_cell.angle_gamma   90.00
#
_symmetry.space_group_name_H-M   'P 1'
#
loop_
_entity.id
_entity.type
_entity.pdbx_description
1 polymer ?
#
loop_
_entity_poly.entity_id
_entity_poly.type
_entity_poly.pdbx_seq_one_letter_code
_entity_poly.pdbx_strand_id
1 'polypeptide(L)'
;MPEARDNDSLLGAFLEYMDLRKLGLYPAQEAAILELFDEKNVILNTPTGSGKSLVATALHFKALAQGRRSVYTCPIKALVNEKWLALCKEFGPENVGLSTGDATVNRDAPILCCTAEILANIALREGEETNVAEVVMDEFHYYADRDRGVAWQIPLLTMPGTRFLLMSATLGDTAFFEEALTRLTGRPTTTVRSATRPVPLEFSYSETPLATALEELVTAGKSPVYVVHFTQNEAAQNAQNFTSIALCSREQKAAIAQRLEGFQFNSPYGAELKRLLRHGIGLHHAGLLPKYRILVEELSQGGLLPVICGTDTLGVGINVPIRTVLFTQLCKYAGEKTGVLTARDFHQISGRAGRKGFDSVGWVVAQAPEHQIENLQLERKQAQSGKKFVKRKPPEHNYSHWDKATFERLIGAEPERLASRFQVHHGMLLNVLSRSGPGHVAMRRLIKDCHESVKAKRALTKRAWQLFRALEEKKIVEVVPHSPAGARVRVNLELQEDFSMNQALSLYLLDTLPLLEPEAEDYPLNVLTLVESILENPEPILRKQLDKLKGEAIAEMKAEGMEYEQRMEELGKLEYPKPNREFVYSTFNAFTAEHPWVGQENIKPKSIVREMFEQYRSFADYIKVYDLQRVEGLLLRHLTAVHKVLAQTVPDSAKTEPLLEMELYLGNLIRQVDSSLLEQWEKIRNPEYQAVAVTELRPPGAEEALSDVTRDPKTFRALVRNTIFQFLRALADGEYPAALACLAPGERTWSGPELAEALVPFFAEKSRLRLDPEARNARHTYFEPGESSSHWKVQQMLLDPEESNDWVAEFSVDLPASRAAGEARLSLLRLGALVEFRDVG
;
A
#
# COMPACT_ATOMS: atom_id res chain seq x y z
N MET A 1 35.26 7.03 -8.42
CA MET A 1 35.13 6.03 -9.49
C MET A 1 36.49 5.75 -10.10
N PRO A 2 36.90 4.50 -10.33
CA PRO A 2 38.17 4.18 -10.98
C PRO A 2 38.19 4.66 -12.44
N GLU A 3 39.37 5.02 -12.96
CA GLU A 3 39.48 5.40 -14.38
C GLU A 3 39.30 4.21 -15.33
N ALA A 4 39.83 3.03 -14.96
CA ALA A 4 39.58 1.78 -15.69
C ALA A 4 38.25 1.16 -15.34
N ARG A 5 37.52 0.71 -16.36
CA ARG A 5 36.15 0.18 -16.22
C ARG A 5 36.07 -1.33 -16.51
N ASP A 6 37.21 -1.99 -16.57
CA ASP A 6 37.27 -3.45 -16.66
C ASP A 6 36.86 -4.09 -15.32
N ASN A 7 36.46 -5.35 -15.38
CA ASN A 7 35.90 -6.04 -14.22
C ASN A 7 36.91 -6.20 -13.06
N ASP A 8 38.18 -6.44 -13.37
CA ASP A 8 39.22 -6.66 -12.34
C ASP A 8 39.53 -5.35 -11.60
N SER A 9 39.66 -4.24 -12.32
CA SER A 9 39.88 -2.89 -11.74
C SER A 9 38.67 -2.47 -10.89
N LEU A 10 37.45 -2.76 -11.34
CA LEU A 10 36.23 -2.45 -10.58
C LEU A 10 36.11 -3.32 -9.34
N LEU A 11 36.45 -4.60 -9.43
CA LEU A 11 36.46 -5.50 -8.28
C LEU A 11 37.49 -5.03 -7.24
N GLY A 12 38.73 -4.68 -7.68
CA GLY A 12 39.74 -4.13 -6.80
C GLY A 12 39.25 -2.87 -6.08
N ALA A 13 38.67 -1.91 -6.80
CA ALA A 13 38.10 -0.69 -6.20
C ALA A 13 36.96 -0.96 -5.22
N PHE A 14 36.11 -1.95 -5.50
CA PHE A 14 35.05 -2.34 -4.56
C PHE A 14 35.64 -2.97 -3.29
N LEU A 15 36.63 -3.83 -3.39
CA LEU A 15 37.30 -4.44 -2.24
C LEU A 15 38.03 -3.38 -1.39
N GLU A 16 38.71 -2.43 -2.01
CA GLU A 16 39.32 -1.28 -1.32
C GLU A 16 38.29 -0.44 -0.57
N TYR A 17 37.12 -0.19 -1.17
CA TYR A 17 36.00 0.48 -0.51
C TYR A 17 35.52 -0.30 0.71
N MET A 18 35.44 -1.64 0.63
CA MET A 18 35.08 -2.50 1.75
C MET A 18 36.07 -2.42 2.91
N ASP A 19 37.36 -2.38 2.58
CA ASP A 19 38.43 -2.24 3.57
C ASP A 19 38.40 -0.87 4.26
N LEU A 20 38.14 0.21 3.52
CA LEU A 20 37.95 1.56 4.07
C LEU A 20 36.76 1.62 5.04
N ARG A 21 35.70 0.88 4.74
CA ARG A 21 34.53 0.75 5.60
C ARG A 21 34.72 -0.23 6.76
N LYS A 22 35.84 -0.91 6.82
CA LYS A 22 36.17 -1.99 7.81
C LYS A 22 35.11 -3.10 7.81
N LEU A 23 34.59 -3.45 6.64
CA LEU A 23 33.58 -4.49 6.45
C LEU A 23 34.24 -5.71 5.81
N GLY A 24 34.40 -6.78 6.60
CA GLY A 24 34.84 -8.07 6.08
C GLY A 24 33.73 -8.78 5.30
N LEU A 25 34.05 -9.34 4.14
CA LEU A 25 33.15 -10.16 3.37
C LEU A 25 33.00 -11.55 3.98
N TYR A 26 31.79 -12.08 3.99
CA TYR A 26 31.59 -13.50 4.26
C TYR A 26 31.92 -14.34 3.01
N PRO A 27 32.32 -15.61 3.18
CA PRO A 27 32.67 -16.46 2.04
C PRO A 27 31.59 -16.54 0.94
N ALA A 28 30.30 -16.58 1.36
CA ALA A 28 29.21 -16.60 0.38
C ALA A 28 29.00 -15.25 -0.34
N GLN A 29 29.28 -14.11 0.33
CA GLN A 29 29.26 -12.80 -0.31
C GLN A 29 30.42 -12.67 -1.30
N GLU A 30 31.63 -13.03 -0.89
CA GLU A 30 32.81 -13.02 -1.74
C GLU A 30 32.60 -13.89 -2.97
N ALA A 31 32.18 -15.14 -2.79
CA ALA A 31 31.87 -16.03 -3.91
C ALA A 31 30.83 -15.44 -4.88
N ALA A 32 29.74 -14.87 -4.35
CA ALA A 32 28.70 -14.29 -5.19
C ALA A 32 29.18 -13.03 -5.94
N ILE A 33 29.99 -12.17 -5.30
CA ILE A 33 30.56 -10.97 -5.93
C ILE A 33 31.53 -11.38 -7.05
N LEU A 34 32.41 -12.35 -6.82
CA LEU A 34 33.31 -12.87 -7.85
C LEU A 34 32.56 -13.40 -9.07
N GLU A 35 31.54 -14.22 -8.86
CA GLU A 35 30.71 -14.73 -9.96
C GLU A 35 29.97 -13.62 -10.73
N LEU A 36 29.51 -12.56 -10.05
CA LEU A 36 28.89 -11.39 -10.71
C LEU A 36 29.91 -10.58 -11.52
N PHE A 37 31.14 -10.45 -11.04
CA PHE A 37 32.20 -9.76 -11.77
C PHE A 37 32.71 -10.62 -12.94
N ASP A 38 32.56 -11.95 -12.87
CA ASP A 38 32.79 -12.88 -13.99
C ASP A 38 31.61 -12.97 -14.98
N GLU A 39 30.74 -11.95 -14.99
CA GLU A 39 29.61 -11.81 -15.94
C GLU A 39 28.55 -12.94 -15.90
N LYS A 40 28.48 -13.69 -14.80
CA LYS A 40 27.47 -14.76 -14.61
C LYS A 40 26.20 -14.25 -13.97
N ASN A 41 25.09 -14.96 -14.17
CA ASN A 41 23.91 -14.80 -13.33
C ASN A 41 24.18 -15.49 -11.98
N VAL A 42 23.64 -14.94 -10.91
CA VAL A 42 23.85 -15.48 -9.55
C VAL A 42 22.53 -15.72 -8.84
N ILE A 43 22.37 -16.90 -8.26
CA ILE A 43 21.28 -17.22 -7.34
C ILE A 43 21.90 -17.29 -5.94
N LEU A 44 21.59 -16.31 -5.11
CA LEU A 44 22.14 -16.21 -3.75
C LEU A 44 21.12 -16.73 -2.74
N ASN A 45 21.30 -18.00 -2.36
CA ASN A 45 20.45 -18.70 -1.38
C ASN A 45 21.18 -18.81 -0.02
N THR A 46 21.12 -17.73 0.75
CA THR A 46 21.80 -17.63 2.05
C THR A 46 20.84 -17.15 3.13
N PRO A 47 21.03 -17.54 4.40
CA PRO A 47 20.12 -17.17 5.49
C PRO A 47 19.89 -15.67 5.62
N THR A 48 18.80 -15.30 6.29
CA THR A 48 18.55 -13.91 6.68
C THR A 48 19.68 -13.41 7.58
N GLY A 49 20.10 -12.16 7.42
CA GLY A 49 21.22 -11.58 8.17
C GLY A 49 22.61 -11.86 7.58
N SER A 50 22.73 -12.66 6.50
CA SER A 50 24.01 -12.92 5.81
C SER A 50 24.54 -11.74 5.00
N GLY A 51 23.85 -10.60 4.98
CA GLY A 51 24.28 -9.38 4.28
C GLY A 51 24.14 -9.44 2.76
N LYS A 52 23.10 -10.08 2.23
CA LYS A 52 22.77 -10.15 0.79
C LYS A 52 22.76 -8.79 0.09
N SER A 53 22.32 -7.74 0.78
CA SER A 53 22.27 -6.38 0.23
C SER A 53 23.64 -5.86 -0.23
N LEU A 54 24.72 -6.33 0.41
CA LEU A 54 26.09 -5.93 0.01
C LEU A 54 26.47 -6.48 -1.37
N VAL A 55 26.04 -7.70 -1.69
CA VAL A 55 26.21 -8.31 -3.02
C VAL A 55 25.46 -7.51 -4.09
N ALA A 56 24.25 -7.06 -3.75
CA ALA A 56 23.50 -6.16 -4.62
C ALA A 56 24.18 -4.79 -4.81
N THR A 57 24.74 -4.22 -3.72
CA THR A 57 25.53 -2.98 -3.80
C THR A 57 26.72 -3.13 -4.74
N ALA A 58 27.44 -4.27 -4.69
CA ALA A 58 28.55 -4.55 -5.60
C ALA A 58 28.11 -4.59 -7.08
N LEU A 59 26.94 -5.19 -7.37
CA LEU A 59 26.38 -5.22 -8.71
C LEU A 59 25.99 -3.82 -9.22
N HIS A 60 25.34 -3.01 -8.37
CA HIS A 60 24.98 -1.63 -8.73
C HIS A 60 26.20 -0.74 -8.91
N PHE A 61 27.23 -0.89 -8.07
CA PHE A 61 28.49 -0.21 -8.23
C PHE A 61 29.13 -0.51 -9.59
N LYS A 62 29.23 -1.80 -9.95
CA LYS A 62 29.76 -2.23 -11.24
C LYS A 62 28.97 -1.62 -12.40
N ALA A 63 27.63 -1.73 -12.35
CA ALA A 63 26.76 -1.20 -13.40
C ALA A 63 26.92 0.32 -13.56
N LEU A 64 26.91 1.06 -12.45
CA LEU A 64 27.07 2.52 -12.45
C LEU A 64 28.44 2.94 -12.99
N ALA A 65 29.52 2.29 -12.57
CA ALA A 65 30.87 2.57 -13.05
C ALA A 65 31.02 2.30 -14.56
N GLN A 66 30.28 1.32 -15.10
CA GLN A 66 30.27 1.01 -16.54
C GLN A 66 29.27 1.87 -17.33
N GLY A 67 28.54 2.79 -16.67
CA GLY A 67 27.49 3.61 -17.31
C GLY A 67 26.26 2.81 -17.74
N ARG A 68 26.00 1.68 -17.07
CA ARG A 68 24.87 0.78 -17.35
C ARG A 68 23.74 1.01 -16.37
N ARG A 69 22.51 0.84 -16.83
CA ARG A 69 21.31 0.91 -15.99
C ARG A 69 21.10 -0.39 -15.23
N SER A 70 20.81 -0.27 -13.94
CA SER A 70 20.51 -1.39 -13.07
C SER A 70 19.19 -1.21 -12.31
N VAL A 71 18.54 -2.30 -11.97
CA VAL A 71 17.26 -2.29 -11.24
C VAL A 71 17.36 -3.13 -9.98
N TYR A 72 16.86 -2.59 -8.86
CA TYR A 72 16.63 -3.30 -7.61
C TYR A 72 15.13 -3.51 -7.43
N THR A 73 14.68 -4.75 -7.45
CA THR A 73 13.25 -5.02 -7.28
C THR A 73 12.95 -5.82 -6.02
N CYS A 74 11.84 -5.44 -5.35
CA CYS A 74 11.34 -6.03 -4.13
C CYS A 74 9.84 -6.35 -4.21
N PRO A 75 9.33 -7.26 -3.35
CA PRO A 75 7.92 -7.62 -3.39
C PRO A 75 6.98 -6.57 -2.83
N ILE A 76 7.40 -5.75 -1.89
CA ILE A 76 6.54 -4.78 -1.20
C ILE A 76 7.14 -3.39 -1.21
N LYS A 77 6.30 -2.38 -1.31
CA LYS A 77 6.68 -0.96 -1.38
C LYS A 77 7.58 -0.53 -0.22
N ALA A 78 7.25 -0.95 1.01
CA ALA A 78 8.05 -0.60 2.19
C ALA A 78 9.52 -1.04 2.05
N LEU A 79 9.74 -2.25 1.52
CA LEU A 79 11.10 -2.75 1.28
C LEU A 79 11.78 -2.00 0.13
N VAL A 80 11.06 -1.68 -0.94
CA VAL A 80 11.59 -0.85 -2.05
C VAL A 80 12.06 0.49 -1.51
N ASN A 81 11.24 1.14 -0.68
CA ASN A 81 11.56 2.44 -0.07
C ASN A 81 12.79 2.37 0.83
N GLU A 82 12.89 1.33 1.67
CA GLU A 82 14.08 1.08 2.52
C GLU A 82 15.35 0.94 1.67
N LYS A 83 15.29 0.12 0.62
CA LYS A 83 16.43 -0.11 -0.27
C LYS A 83 16.81 1.14 -1.05
N TRP A 84 15.81 1.86 -1.54
CA TRP A 84 16.02 3.13 -2.21
C TRP A 84 16.75 4.15 -1.33
N LEU A 85 16.28 4.36 -0.08
CA LEU A 85 16.93 5.26 0.87
C LEU A 85 18.36 4.79 1.23
N ALA A 86 18.57 3.48 1.36
CA ALA A 86 19.90 2.94 1.62
C ALA A 86 20.84 3.16 0.43
N LEU A 87 20.38 2.91 -0.79
CA LEU A 87 21.18 3.13 -2.00
C LEU A 87 21.43 4.61 -2.29
N CYS A 88 20.47 5.50 -1.96
CA CYS A 88 20.70 6.95 -2.03
C CYS A 88 21.85 7.40 -1.11
N LYS A 89 21.97 6.82 0.08
CA LYS A 89 23.09 7.09 1.00
C LYS A 89 24.44 6.58 0.48
N GLU A 90 24.43 5.47 -0.27
CA GLU A 90 25.65 4.87 -0.82
C GLU A 90 26.10 5.51 -2.14
N PHE A 91 25.17 5.82 -3.03
CA PHE A 91 25.46 6.24 -4.41
C PHE A 91 25.09 7.69 -4.73
N GLY A 92 24.48 8.41 -3.79
CA GLY A 92 23.92 9.75 -4.02
C GLY A 92 22.48 9.70 -4.57
N PRO A 93 21.60 10.60 -4.13
CA PRO A 93 20.18 10.63 -4.54
C PRO A 93 19.98 10.91 -6.03
N GLU A 94 20.95 11.56 -6.68
CA GLU A 94 20.97 11.83 -8.13
C GLU A 94 21.13 10.57 -8.97
N ASN A 95 21.76 9.53 -8.44
CA ASN A 95 22.02 8.28 -9.14
C ASN A 95 20.98 7.20 -8.87
N VAL A 96 20.03 7.43 -7.94
CA VAL A 96 19.08 6.41 -7.51
C VAL A 96 17.64 6.91 -7.63
N GLY A 97 16.87 6.19 -8.42
CA GLY A 97 15.47 6.46 -8.65
C GLY A 97 14.56 5.51 -7.87
N LEU A 98 13.32 5.94 -7.66
CA LEU A 98 12.23 5.16 -7.08
C LEU A 98 11.07 5.08 -8.06
N SER A 99 10.49 3.89 -8.23
CA SER A 99 9.21 3.73 -8.91
C SER A 99 8.37 2.69 -8.19
N THR A 100 7.28 3.14 -7.62
CA THR A 100 6.26 2.28 -7.00
C THR A 100 4.90 2.63 -7.56
N GLY A 101 3.85 1.89 -7.19
CA GLY A 101 2.51 2.22 -7.64
C GLY A 101 1.99 3.59 -7.17
N ASP A 102 2.61 4.19 -6.17
CA ASP A 102 2.13 5.42 -5.51
C ASP A 102 3.12 6.58 -5.60
N ALA A 103 4.40 6.29 -5.87
CA ALA A 103 5.45 7.31 -5.90
C ALA A 103 6.46 7.02 -7.01
N THR A 104 6.87 8.07 -7.71
CA THR A 104 7.95 8.02 -8.69
C THR A 104 8.88 9.19 -8.43
N VAL A 105 10.17 8.89 -8.23
CA VAL A 105 11.23 9.89 -8.02
C VAL A 105 12.39 9.51 -8.90
N ASN A 106 12.91 10.44 -9.70
CA ASN A 106 14.07 10.25 -10.56
C ASN A 106 14.04 8.94 -11.37
N ARG A 107 12.95 8.72 -12.13
CA ARG A 107 12.65 7.45 -12.83
C ARG A 107 13.77 7.00 -13.77
N ASP A 108 14.48 7.95 -14.35
CA ASP A 108 15.53 7.70 -15.36
C ASP A 108 16.93 7.52 -14.76
N ALA A 109 17.02 7.48 -13.43
CA ALA A 109 18.29 7.27 -12.74
C ALA A 109 18.99 5.97 -13.18
N PRO A 110 20.32 5.94 -13.11
CA PRO A 110 21.11 4.74 -13.43
C PRO A 110 20.76 3.52 -12.58
N ILE A 111 20.36 3.74 -11.31
CA ILE A 111 19.90 2.70 -10.41
C ILE A 111 18.42 2.96 -10.11
N LEU A 112 17.53 2.05 -10.48
CA LEU A 112 16.11 2.18 -10.24
C LEU A 112 15.65 1.17 -9.18
N CYS A 113 15.09 1.64 -8.08
CA CYS A 113 14.41 0.81 -7.09
C CYS A 113 12.92 0.74 -7.43
N CYS A 114 12.37 -0.46 -7.59
CA CYS A 114 10.97 -0.59 -7.97
C CYS A 114 10.33 -1.88 -7.44
N THR A 115 8.99 -1.95 -7.47
CA THR A 115 8.30 -3.22 -7.22
C THR A 115 8.42 -4.16 -8.41
N ALA A 116 8.20 -5.46 -8.16
CA ALA A 116 8.29 -6.49 -9.22
C ALA A 116 7.31 -6.22 -10.37
N GLU A 117 6.14 -5.65 -10.08
CA GLU A 117 5.14 -5.29 -11.09
C GLU A 117 5.64 -4.19 -12.04
N ILE A 118 6.38 -3.22 -11.53
CA ILE A 118 6.98 -2.16 -12.36
C ILE A 118 8.07 -2.74 -13.27
N LEU A 119 8.96 -3.58 -12.71
CA LEU A 119 9.97 -4.26 -13.54
C LEU A 119 9.31 -5.16 -14.60
N ALA A 120 8.24 -5.88 -14.25
CA ALA A 120 7.48 -6.68 -15.20
C ALA A 120 6.88 -5.83 -16.33
N ASN A 121 6.35 -4.64 -16.02
CA ASN A 121 5.81 -3.73 -17.03
C ASN A 121 6.90 -3.20 -17.97
N ILE A 122 8.08 -2.84 -17.45
CA ILE A 122 9.25 -2.48 -18.26
C ILE A 122 9.62 -3.66 -19.19
N ALA A 123 9.76 -4.85 -18.62
CA ALA A 123 10.11 -6.08 -19.36
C ALA A 123 9.07 -6.45 -20.45
N LEU A 124 7.76 -6.20 -20.18
CA LEU A 124 6.70 -6.43 -21.17
C LEU A 124 6.72 -5.39 -22.30
N ARG A 125 7.00 -4.13 -22.00
CA ARG A 125 7.02 -3.04 -23.00
C ARG A 125 8.29 -3.06 -23.85
N GLU A 126 9.43 -3.23 -23.23
CA GLU A 126 10.73 -3.12 -23.87
C GLU A 126 11.27 -4.48 -24.37
N GLY A 127 11.05 -5.54 -23.60
CA GLY A 127 11.47 -6.89 -23.96
C GLY A 127 12.99 -7.01 -24.19
N GLU A 128 13.37 -7.51 -25.36
CA GLU A 128 14.76 -7.69 -25.76
C GLU A 128 15.51 -6.37 -25.97
N GLU A 129 14.80 -5.26 -26.21
CA GLU A 129 15.35 -3.92 -26.45
C GLU A 129 15.61 -3.13 -25.18
N THR A 130 15.33 -3.72 -24.00
CA THR A 130 15.52 -3.03 -22.73
C THR A 130 16.96 -2.57 -22.53
N ASN A 131 17.11 -1.35 -22.00
CA ASN A 131 18.40 -0.80 -21.63
C ASN A 131 18.84 -1.22 -20.19
N VAL A 132 18.06 -2.07 -19.51
CA VAL A 132 18.39 -2.58 -18.17
C VAL A 132 19.42 -3.71 -18.30
N ALA A 133 20.65 -3.42 -17.91
CA ALA A 133 21.75 -4.37 -17.99
C ALA A 133 21.79 -5.34 -16.80
N GLU A 134 21.38 -4.89 -15.62
CA GLU A 134 21.49 -5.62 -14.37
C GLU A 134 20.19 -5.59 -13.59
N VAL A 135 19.76 -6.72 -13.03
CA VAL A 135 18.56 -6.81 -12.19
C VAL A 135 18.87 -7.57 -10.90
N VAL A 136 18.59 -6.94 -9.77
CA VAL A 136 18.54 -7.56 -8.45
C VAL A 136 17.08 -7.89 -8.14
N MET A 137 16.78 -9.16 -7.90
CA MET A 137 15.46 -9.62 -7.45
C MET A 137 15.56 -10.10 -6.00
N ASP A 138 15.26 -9.20 -5.07
CA ASP A 138 15.32 -9.50 -3.63
C ASP A 138 14.01 -10.14 -3.15
N GLU A 139 14.11 -11.06 -2.22
CA GLU A 139 13.01 -11.93 -1.76
C GLU A 139 12.36 -12.73 -2.91
N PHE A 140 13.20 -13.32 -3.76
CA PHE A 140 12.78 -14.05 -4.97
C PHE A 140 11.80 -15.20 -4.72
N HIS A 141 11.63 -15.68 -3.48
CA HIS A 141 10.62 -16.67 -3.13
C HIS A 141 9.17 -16.21 -3.44
N TYR A 142 8.91 -14.89 -3.60
CA TYR A 142 7.63 -14.37 -4.10
C TYR A 142 7.28 -14.81 -5.52
N TYR A 143 8.22 -15.39 -6.25
CA TYR A 143 7.94 -16.09 -7.51
C TYR A 143 6.78 -17.10 -7.39
N ALA A 144 6.63 -17.78 -6.25
CA ALA A 144 5.55 -18.72 -5.98
C ALA A 144 4.29 -18.10 -5.38
N ASP A 145 4.27 -16.78 -5.17
CA ASP A 145 3.10 -16.07 -4.67
C ASP A 145 1.94 -16.16 -5.66
N ARG A 146 0.71 -16.37 -5.13
CA ARG A 146 -0.48 -16.59 -5.95
C ARG A 146 -0.82 -15.39 -6.82
N ASP A 147 -0.72 -14.19 -6.28
CA ASP A 147 -1.20 -12.95 -6.90
C ASP A 147 -0.07 -12.18 -7.60
N ARG A 148 1.14 -12.29 -7.07
CA ARG A 148 2.30 -11.49 -7.49
C ARG A 148 3.37 -12.26 -8.26
N GLY A 149 3.36 -13.60 -8.21
CA GLY A 149 4.39 -14.47 -8.81
C GLY A 149 4.60 -14.25 -10.31
N VAL A 150 3.55 -13.85 -11.02
CA VAL A 150 3.62 -13.52 -12.46
C VAL A 150 4.65 -12.42 -12.73
N ALA A 151 4.65 -11.36 -11.92
CA ALA A 151 5.56 -10.23 -12.08
C ALA A 151 7.04 -10.63 -11.88
N TRP A 152 7.30 -11.62 -11.04
CA TRP A 152 8.64 -12.17 -10.84
C TRP A 152 9.11 -13.02 -12.00
N GLN A 153 8.18 -13.66 -12.72
CA GLN A 153 8.53 -14.53 -13.83
C GLN A 153 8.79 -13.78 -15.14
N ILE A 154 8.06 -12.71 -15.40
CA ILE A 154 8.11 -11.98 -16.68
C ILE A 154 9.52 -11.54 -17.07
N PRO A 155 10.32 -10.88 -16.21
CA PRO A 155 11.69 -10.49 -16.55
C PRO A 155 12.57 -11.70 -16.94
N LEU A 156 12.37 -12.84 -16.26
CA LEU A 156 13.06 -14.10 -16.53
C LEU A 156 12.64 -14.79 -17.84
N LEU A 157 11.72 -14.21 -18.58
CA LEU A 157 11.24 -14.71 -19.88
C LEU A 157 11.52 -13.74 -21.03
N THR A 158 11.73 -12.46 -20.73
CA THR A 158 11.68 -11.41 -21.76
C THR A 158 12.92 -10.52 -21.83
N MET A 159 13.88 -10.63 -20.89
CA MET A 159 15.05 -9.77 -20.82
C MET A 159 16.37 -10.56 -21.03
N PRO A 160 16.64 -11.06 -22.25
CA PRO A 160 17.81 -11.91 -22.50
C PRO A 160 19.16 -11.16 -22.37
N GLY A 161 19.17 -9.85 -22.61
CA GLY A 161 20.36 -9.00 -22.47
C GLY A 161 20.77 -8.70 -21.02
N THR A 162 19.87 -8.95 -20.07
CA THR A 162 20.02 -8.60 -18.66
C THR A 162 20.73 -9.69 -17.87
N ARG A 163 21.56 -9.31 -16.93
CA ARG A 163 22.13 -10.20 -15.91
C ARG A 163 21.29 -10.14 -14.64
N PHE A 164 21.09 -11.30 -14.01
CA PHE A 164 20.23 -11.44 -12.85
C PHE A 164 21.00 -11.85 -11.61
N LEU A 165 20.68 -11.17 -10.49
CA LEU A 165 20.99 -11.60 -9.15
C LEU A 165 19.69 -11.92 -8.42
N LEU A 166 19.38 -13.20 -8.23
CA LEU A 166 18.22 -13.67 -7.49
C LEU A 166 18.60 -13.92 -6.03
N MET A 167 17.94 -13.27 -5.09
CA MET A 167 18.27 -13.35 -3.67
C MET A 167 17.08 -13.80 -2.83
N SER A 168 17.30 -14.81 -1.98
CA SER A 168 16.36 -15.18 -0.93
C SER A 168 17.02 -16.10 0.11
N ALA A 169 16.39 -16.24 1.26
CA ALA A 169 16.81 -17.18 2.30
C ALA A 169 16.14 -18.56 2.20
N THR A 170 15.09 -18.72 1.37
CA THR A 170 14.20 -19.88 1.39
C THR A 170 13.80 -20.36 -0.02
N LEU A 171 14.78 -20.50 -0.92
CA LEU A 171 14.51 -20.89 -2.31
C LEU A 171 14.18 -22.38 -2.52
N GLY A 172 14.68 -23.24 -1.67
CA GLY A 172 14.61 -24.68 -1.89
C GLY A 172 15.53 -25.11 -3.05
N ASP A 173 15.05 -26.01 -3.92
CA ASP A 173 15.76 -26.46 -5.12
C ASP A 173 15.78 -25.35 -6.20
N THR A 174 16.98 -25.01 -6.69
CA THR A 174 17.24 -23.93 -7.67
C THR A 174 17.62 -24.39 -9.06
N ALA A 175 17.82 -25.68 -9.26
CA ALA A 175 18.33 -26.24 -10.52
C ALA A 175 17.51 -25.78 -11.76
N PHE A 176 16.18 -25.73 -11.60
CA PHE A 176 15.31 -25.24 -12.66
C PHE A 176 15.60 -23.79 -13.07
N PHE A 177 15.86 -22.90 -12.09
CA PHE A 177 16.16 -21.49 -12.38
C PHE A 177 17.56 -21.31 -12.97
N GLU A 178 18.52 -22.14 -12.59
CA GLU A 178 19.85 -22.14 -13.17
C GLU A 178 19.79 -22.45 -14.68
N GLU A 179 19.06 -23.49 -15.06
CA GLU A 179 18.84 -23.84 -16.46
C GLU A 179 18.05 -22.76 -17.21
N ALA A 180 16.99 -22.25 -16.61
CA ALA A 180 16.11 -21.26 -17.25
C ALA A 180 16.87 -19.95 -17.53
N LEU A 181 17.61 -19.43 -16.56
CA LEU A 181 18.41 -18.21 -16.70
C LEU A 181 19.57 -18.40 -17.70
N THR A 182 20.28 -19.51 -17.61
CA THR A 182 21.37 -19.81 -18.56
C THR A 182 20.85 -19.86 -19.98
N ARG A 183 19.70 -20.50 -20.21
CA ARG A 183 19.06 -20.58 -21.53
C ARG A 183 18.57 -19.22 -22.02
N LEU A 184 17.98 -18.38 -21.12
CA LEU A 184 17.49 -17.05 -21.48
C LEU A 184 18.61 -16.12 -21.89
N THR A 185 19.64 -16.02 -21.05
CA THR A 185 20.67 -15.00 -21.19
C THR A 185 21.90 -15.45 -21.99
N GLY A 186 22.04 -16.76 -22.23
CA GLY A 186 23.26 -17.34 -22.80
C GLY A 186 24.49 -17.26 -21.87
N ARG A 187 24.32 -16.78 -20.63
CA ARG A 187 25.38 -16.67 -19.63
C ARG A 187 25.24 -17.82 -18.61
N PRO A 188 26.36 -18.36 -18.10
CA PRO A 188 26.30 -19.32 -17.01
C PRO A 188 25.56 -18.76 -15.79
N THR A 189 24.85 -19.61 -15.08
CA THR A 189 24.18 -19.26 -13.84
C THR A 189 24.75 -20.08 -12.70
N THR A 190 25.21 -19.43 -11.65
CA THR A 190 25.80 -20.06 -10.47
C THR A 190 24.92 -19.87 -9.25
N THR A 191 24.64 -20.96 -8.52
CA THR A 191 23.98 -20.88 -7.20
C THR A 191 25.01 -20.86 -6.11
N VAL A 192 25.02 -19.76 -5.34
CA VAL A 192 25.81 -19.65 -4.10
C VAL A 192 24.92 -19.96 -2.91
N ARG A 193 25.21 -21.05 -2.23
CA ARG A 193 24.46 -21.51 -1.05
C ARG A 193 25.33 -21.45 0.20
N SER A 194 24.74 -21.05 1.31
CA SER A 194 25.33 -21.20 2.63
C SER A 194 24.24 -21.58 3.62
N ALA A 195 24.48 -22.64 4.35
CA ALA A 195 23.64 -23.02 5.50
C ALA A 195 24.11 -22.36 6.80
N THR A 196 25.34 -21.82 6.81
CA THR A 196 25.94 -21.22 8.00
C THR A 196 25.31 -19.84 8.26
N ARG A 197 24.63 -19.74 9.39
CA ARG A 197 24.10 -18.46 9.85
C ARG A 197 25.17 -17.69 10.65
N PRO A 198 25.28 -16.37 10.47
CA PRO A 198 26.14 -15.53 11.30
C PRO A 198 25.80 -15.63 12.79
N VAL A 199 24.50 -15.79 13.10
CA VAL A 199 23.98 -16.00 14.47
C VAL A 199 23.17 -17.29 14.48
N PRO A 200 23.61 -18.35 15.15
CA PRO A 200 22.88 -19.62 15.26
C PRO A 200 21.56 -19.44 16.00
N LEU A 201 20.60 -20.33 15.74
CA LEU A 201 19.28 -20.30 16.38
C LEU A 201 19.14 -21.43 17.39
N GLU A 202 18.56 -21.10 18.53
CA GLU A 202 18.08 -22.06 19.53
C GLU A 202 16.56 -22.08 19.50
N PHE A 203 15.99 -23.28 19.50
CA PHE A 203 14.56 -23.53 19.40
C PHE A 203 14.02 -24.09 20.71
N SER A 204 12.88 -23.54 21.16
CA SER A 204 12.18 -24.03 22.35
C SER A 204 10.67 -23.97 22.17
N TYR A 205 9.99 -24.91 22.86
CA TYR A 205 8.52 -24.98 22.85
C TYR A 205 7.99 -24.60 24.23
N SER A 206 7.08 -23.62 24.31
CA SER A 206 6.55 -23.10 25.57
C SER A 206 5.14 -23.60 25.82
N GLU A 207 4.92 -24.09 27.01
CA GLU A 207 3.62 -24.55 27.56
C GLU A 207 3.12 -23.61 28.67
N THR A 208 3.70 -22.42 28.81
CA THR A 208 3.29 -21.37 29.75
C THR A 208 2.40 -20.35 29.08
N PRO A 209 1.54 -19.61 29.80
CA PRO A 209 0.75 -18.54 29.21
C PRO A 209 1.62 -17.52 28.49
N LEU A 210 1.12 -16.97 27.39
CA LEU A 210 1.87 -16.07 26.50
C LEU A 210 2.50 -14.88 27.26
N ALA A 211 1.75 -14.25 28.18
CA ALA A 211 2.24 -13.13 28.97
C ALA A 211 3.41 -13.54 29.89
N THR A 212 3.32 -14.72 30.51
CA THR A 212 4.38 -15.27 31.38
C THR A 212 5.61 -15.64 30.56
N ALA A 213 5.44 -16.31 29.42
CA ALA A 213 6.54 -16.64 28.52
C ALA A 213 7.28 -15.39 28.03
N LEU A 214 6.54 -14.31 27.71
CA LEU A 214 7.11 -13.03 27.31
C LEU A 214 7.91 -12.38 28.45
N GLU A 215 7.35 -12.35 29.67
CA GLU A 215 8.01 -11.80 30.86
C GLU A 215 9.29 -12.55 31.18
N GLU A 216 9.27 -13.87 31.11
CA GLU A 216 10.46 -14.74 31.30
C GLU A 216 11.55 -14.42 30.27
N LEU A 217 11.19 -14.27 29.00
CA LEU A 217 12.12 -13.93 27.93
C LEU A 217 12.77 -12.55 28.14
N VAL A 218 11.96 -11.54 28.50
CA VAL A 218 12.45 -10.17 28.75
C VAL A 218 13.36 -10.15 29.98
N THR A 219 12.97 -10.82 31.07
CA THR A 219 13.74 -10.90 32.31
C THR A 219 15.05 -11.66 32.11
N ALA A 220 15.04 -12.70 31.26
CA ALA A 220 16.26 -13.44 30.90
C ALA A 220 17.19 -12.65 29.94
N GLY A 221 16.87 -11.38 29.64
CA GLY A 221 17.67 -10.54 28.78
C GLY A 221 17.62 -10.95 27.30
N LYS A 222 16.59 -11.67 26.86
CA LYS A 222 16.42 -12.15 25.47
C LYS A 222 15.64 -11.14 24.59
N SER A 223 15.58 -9.88 25.01
CA SER A 223 14.99 -8.77 24.24
C SER A 223 15.93 -8.25 23.13
N PRO A 224 15.41 -7.64 22.03
CA PRO A 224 13.99 -7.46 21.68
C PRO A 224 13.29 -8.75 21.29
N VAL A 225 12.04 -8.91 21.76
CA VAL A 225 11.17 -10.06 21.42
C VAL A 225 10.16 -9.65 20.37
N TYR A 226 10.17 -10.32 19.23
CA TYR A 226 9.13 -10.21 18.22
C TYR A 226 8.05 -11.25 18.45
N VAL A 227 6.87 -10.81 18.86
CA VAL A 227 5.70 -11.67 19.09
C VAL A 227 4.90 -11.73 17.79
N VAL A 228 4.89 -12.90 17.17
CA VAL A 228 4.30 -13.13 15.85
C VAL A 228 2.85 -13.53 15.98
N HIS A 229 1.98 -12.72 15.38
CA HIS A 229 0.56 -12.99 15.25
C HIS A 229 0.20 -13.17 13.76
N PHE A 230 -0.95 -13.77 13.49
CA PHE A 230 -1.39 -13.99 12.11
C PHE A 230 -2.61 -13.14 11.74
N THR A 231 -3.10 -12.34 12.68
CA THR A 231 -4.10 -11.31 12.44
C THR A 231 -3.70 -9.98 13.09
N GLN A 232 -4.11 -8.88 12.49
CA GLN A 232 -3.84 -7.53 13.00
C GLN A 232 -4.53 -7.29 14.35
N ASN A 233 -5.74 -7.85 14.50
CA ASN A 233 -6.51 -7.71 15.73
C ASN A 233 -5.84 -8.42 16.91
N GLU A 234 -5.35 -9.64 16.72
CA GLU A 234 -4.60 -10.37 17.76
C GLU A 234 -3.32 -9.63 18.15
N ALA A 235 -2.58 -9.08 17.18
CA ALA A 235 -1.39 -8.29 17.44
C ALA A 235 -1.70 -7.07 18.31
N ALA A 236 -2.75 -6.31 17.97
CA ALA A 236 -3.16 -5.14 18.72
C ALA A 236 -3.70 -5.48 20.12
N GLN A 237 -4.51 -6.55 20.22
CA GLN A 237 -5.08 -6.98 21.51
C GLN A 237 -4.01 -7.50 22.47
N ASN A 238 -3.06 -8.31 22.00
CA ASN A 238 -1.96 -8.78 22.84
C ASN A 238 -1.00 -7.65 23.21
N ALA A 239 -0.71 -6.72 22.30
CA ALA A 239 0.05 -5.52 22.65
C ALA A 239 -0.61 -4.75 23.80
N GLN A 240 -1.94 -4.61 23.77
CA GLN A 240 -2.72 -4.00 24.84
C GLN A 240 -2.64 -4.81 26.14
N ASN A 241 -2.78 -6.14 26.09
CA ASN A 241 -2.68 -7.01 27.26
C ASN A 241 -1.30 -6.92 27.91
N PHE A 242 -0.23 -6.79 27.14
CA PHE A 242 1.13 -6.69 27.64
C PHE A 242 1.45 -5.36 28.36
N THR A 243 0.59 -4.35 28.25
CA THR A 243 0.76 -3.09 29.04
C THR A 243 0.69 -3.31 30.54
N SER A 244 0.13 -4.43 31.00
CA SER A 244 0.10 -4.84 32.42
C SER A 244 1.44 -5.39 32.93
N ILE A 245 2.38 -5.70 32.02
CA ILE A 245 3.70 -6.25 32.36
C ILE A 245 4.74 -5.12 32.42
N ALA A 246 5.64 -5.16 33.37
CA ALA A 246 6.74 -4.19 33.50
C ALA A 246 7.89 -4.53 32.54
N LEU A 247 7.76 -4.17 31.25
CA LEU A 247 8.71 -4.52 30.19
C LEU A 247 9.89 -3.55 30.06
N CYS A 248 9.78 -2.32 30.60
CA CYS A 248 10.79 -1.28 30.45
C CYS A 248 11.24 -0.71 31.79
N SER A 249 12.53 -0.37 31.89
CA SER A 249 13.06 0.44 32.99
C SER A 249 12.55 1.88 32.93
N ARG A 250 12.78 2.64 34.02
CA ARG A 250 12.41 4.07 34.06
C ARG A 250 13.20 4.90 33.06
N GLU A 251 14.49 4.57 32.87
CA GLU A 251 15.38 5.24 31.92
C GLU A 251 14.92 4.99 30.49
N GLN A 252 14.55 3.76 30.14
CA GLN A 252 14.00 3.43 28.83
C GLN A 252 12.70 4.18 28.55
N LYS A 253 11.78 4.24 29.53
CA LYS A 253 10.54 5.02 29.38
C LYS A 253 10.79 6.50 29.16
N ALA A 254 11.78 7.09 29.85
CA ALA A 254 12.17 8.47 29.65
C ALA A 254 12.77 8.72 28.26
N ALA A 255 13.66 7.83 27.79
CA ALA A 255 14.24 7.90 26.45
C ALA A 255 13.19 7.76 25.34
N ILE A 256 12.22 6.86 25.51
CA ILE A 256 11.08 6.74 24.59
C ILE A 256 10.26 8.04 24.61
N ALA A 257 9.93 8.59 25.78
CA ALA A 257 9.16 9.81 25.88
C ALA A 257 9.85 10.98 25.15
N GLN A 258 11.15 11.14 25.35
CA GLN A 258 11.96 12.15 24.66
C GLN A 258 11.95 11.95 23.12
N ARG A 259 12.05 10.71 22.66
CA ARG A 259 12.03 10.40 21.21
C ARG A 259 10.67 10.66 20.57
N LEU A 260 9.59 10.57 21.36
CA LEU A 260 8.23 10.86 20.92
C LEU A 260 7.87 12.36 20.99
N GLU A 261 8.73 13.21 21.55
CA GLU A 261 8.55 14.66 21.54
C GLU A 261 8.62 15.18 20.11
N GLY A 262 7.65 16.00 19.72
CA GLY A 262 7.54 16.55 18.37
C GLY A 262 6.90 15.62 17.33
N PHE A 263 6.74 14.32 17.61
CA PHE A 263 6.04 13.43 16.67
C PHE A 263 4.52 13.62 16.77
N GLN A 264 3.89 13.85 15.62
CA GLN A 264 2.45 14.11 15.54
C GLN A 264 1.62 12.84 15.42
N PHE A 265 0.93 12.48 16.51
CA PHE A 265 -0.04 11.39 16.56
C PHE A 265 -1.44 11.90 16.19
N ASN A 266 -1.59 12.41 15.00
CA ASN A 266 -2.81 13.09 14.53
C ASN A 266 -3.88 12.15 13.94
N SER A 267 -3.66 10.83 13.91
CA SER A 267 -4.73 9.88 13.56
C SER A 267 -5.48 9.39 14.80
N PRO A 268 -6.71 8.90 14.64
CA PRO A 268 -7.50 8.34 15.74
C PRO A 268 -6.82 7.20 16.50
N TYR A 269 -5.98 6.41 15.85
CA TYR A 269 -5.19 5.35 16.49
C TYR A 269 -3.91 5.85 17.16
N GLY A 270 -3.47 7.05 16.82
CA GLY A 270 -2.20 7.61 17.30
C GLY A 270 -2.08 7.65 18.81
N ALA A 271 -3.14 8.00 19.54
CA ALA A 271 -3.14 8.05 20.99
C ALA A 271 -2.91 6.67 21.64
N GLU A 272 -3.56 5.63 21.12
CA GLU A 272 -3.38 4.24 21.58
C GLU A 272 -1.95 3.76 21.31
N LEU A 273 -1.45 3.99 20.11
CA LEU A 273 -0.09 3.64 19.75
C LEU A 273 0.95 4.37 20.62
N LYS A 274 0.77 5.68 20.85
CA LYS A 274 1.65 6.45 21.75
C LYS A 274 1.70 5.84 23.14
N ARG A 275 0.56 5.36 23.66
CA ARG A 275 0.49 4.68 24.95
C ARG A 275 1.27 3.36 24.93
N LEU A 276 1.09 2.52 23.93
CA LEU A 276 1.83 1.26 23.78
C LEU A 276 3.35 1.50 23.72
N LEU A 277 3.78 2.46 22.90
CA LEU A 277 5.20 2.82 22.78
C LEU A 277 5.81 3.26 24.10
N ARG A 278 5.07 4.06 24.91
CA ARG A 278 5.52 4.49 26.25
C ARG A 278 5.70 3.31 27.23
N HIS A 279 5.07 2.16 26.98
CA HIS A 279 5.28 0.92 27.73
C HIS A 279 6.40 0.05 27.14
N GLY A 280 7.06 0.51 26.08
CA GLY A 280 8.11 -0.25 25.39
C GLY A 280 7.57 -1.32 24.43
N ILE A 281 6.30 -1.22 24.07
CA ILE A 281 5.63 -2.16 23.18
C ILE A 281 5.46 -1.52 21.82
N GLY A 282 6.17 -2.05 20.83
CA GLY A 282 5.94 -1.72 19.42
C GLY A 282 4.78 -2.53 18.86
N LEU A 283 3.97 -1.89 18.02
CA LEU A 283 2.97 -2.56 17.21
C LEU A 283 3.30 -2.34 15.74
N HIS A 284 3.34 -3.43 14.96
CA HIS A 284 3.72 -3.36 13.56
C HIS A 284 2.92 -4.33 12.70
N HIS A 285 2.03 -3.81 11.86
CA HIS A 285 1.26 -4.57 10.88
C HIS A 285 0.78 -3.65 9.73
N ALA A 286 0.34 -4.25 8.63
CA ALA A 286 -0.10 -3.54 7.44
C ALA A 286 -1.35 -2.65 7.62
N GLY A 287 -2.07 -2.79 8.74
CA GLY A 287 -3.20 -1.94 9.10
C GLY A 287 -2.83 -0.60 9.72
N LEU A 288 -1.55 -0.40 10.10
CA LEU A 288 -1.06 0.88 10.60
C LEU A 288 -0.67 1.81 9.45
N LEU A 289 -0.79 3.12 9.70
CA LEU A 289 -0.25 4.12 8.77
C LEU A 289 1.27 3.96 8.61
N PRO A 290 1.82 4.20 7.41
CA PRO A 290 3.24 4.08 7.14
C PRO A 290 4.13 4.84 8.12
N LYS A 291 3.78 6.09 8.46
CA LYS A 291 4.52 6.92 9.43
C LYS A 291 4.66 6.27 10.81
N TYR A 292 3.66 5.53 11.27
CA TYR A 292 3.72 4.85 12.56
C TYR A 292 4.59 3.59 12.51
N ARG A 293 4.57 2.87 11.39
CA ARG A 293 5.47 1.74 11.18
C ARG A 293 6.93 2.17 11.19
N ILE A 294 7.24 3.26 10.49
CA ILE A 294 8.58 3.86 10.46
C ILE A 294 9.01 4.27 11.88
N LEU A 295 8.13 4.92 12.65
CA LEU A 295 8.42 5.29 14.03
C LEU A 295 8.76 4.07 14.92
N VAL A 296 7.98 2.97 14.78
CA VAL A 296 8.25 1.72 15.52
C VAL A 296 9.60 1.13 15.11
N GLU A 297 9.93 1.16 13.83
CA GLU A 297 11.21 0.69 13.30
C GLU A 297 12.38 1.53 13.83
N GLU A 298 12.28 2.85 13.81
CA GLU A 298 13.29 3.77 14.36
C GLU A 298 13.52 3.56 15.86
N LEU A 299 12.45 3.47 16.65
CA LEU A 299 12.55 3.20 18.09
C LEU A 299 13.17 1.82 18.37
N SER A 300 12.84 0.83 17.55
CA SER A 300 13.40 -0.51 17.66
C SER A 300 14.88 -0.54 17.30
N GLN A 301 15.28 0.13 16.22
CA GLN A 301 16.68 0.31 15.81
C GLN A 301 17.49 1.04 16.88
N GLY A 302 16.87 1.99 17.58
CA GLY A 302 17.44 2.66 18.75
C GLY A 302 17.50 1.80 20.01
N GLY A 303 17.05 0.53 19.97
CA GLY A 303 17.09 -0.39 21.14
C GLY A 303 16.08 -0.03 22.24
N LEU A 304 15.07 0.80 21.95
CA LEU A 304 14.12 1.31 22.93
C LEU A 304 12.91 0.41 23.16
N LEU A 305 12.61 -0.49 22.21
CA LEU A 305 11.45 -1.37 22.29
C LEU A 305 11.86 -2.82 22.63
N PRO A 306 11.68 -3.27 23.88
CA PRO A 306 11.95 -4.65 24.28
C PRO A 306 10.99 -5.66 23.65
N VAL A 307 9.80 -5.24 23.25
CA VAL A 307 8.77 -6.11 22.67
C VAL A 307 8.15 -5.45 21.43
N ILE A 308 7.97 -6.24 20.39
CA ILE A 308 7.27 -5.84 19.16
C ILE A 308 6.21 -6.88 18.86
N CYS A 309 4.95 -6.49 18.91
CA CYS A 309 3.82 -7.28 18.43
C CYS A 309 3.58 -6.98 16.95
N GLY A 310 3.56 -8.01 16.12
CA GLY A 310 3.31 -7.81 14.69
C GLY A 310 2.77 -9.04 14.01
N THR A 311 2.37 -8.86 12.75
CA THR A 311 1.93 -9.97 11.91
C THR A 311 3.11 -10.60 11.17
N ASP A 312 2.90 -11.80 10.61
CA ASP A 312 3.90 -12.52 9.81
C ASP A 312 4.50 -11.67 8.68
N THR A 313 3.81 -10.63 8.24
CA THR A 313 4.31 -9.66 7.26
C THR A 313 5.53 -8.85 7.75
N LEU A 314 5.72 -8.69 9.06
CA LEU A 314 6.97 -8.17 9.62
C LEU A 314 8.16 -9.10 9.32
N GLY A 315 7.88 -10.37 9.02
CA GLY A 315 8.85 -11.34 8.55
C GLY A 315 9.47 -11.01 7.19
N VAL A 316 8.94 -10.03 6.43
CA VAL A 316 9.40 -9.70 5.09
C VAL A 316 9.90 -8.25 5.02
N GLY A 317 11.20 -8.09 4.82
CA GLY A 317 11.79 -6.84 4.35
C GLY A 317 11.94 -5.69 5.34
N ILE A 318 11.75 -5.89 6.65
CA ILE A 318 11.88 -4.81 7.62
C ILE A 318 13.15 -4.98 8.46
N ASN A 319 13.94 -3.92 8.55
CA ASN A 319 15.20 -3.91 9.31
C ASN A 319 14.95 -3.57 10.78
N VAL A 320 14.29 -4.48 11.49
CA VAL A 320 14.08 -4.39 12.94
C VAL A 320 15.02 -5.36 13.64
N PRO A 321 15.83 -4.90 14.60
CA PRO A 321 16.76 -5.78 15.32
C PRO A 321 16.00 -6.68 16.30
N ILE A 322 15.80 -7.94 15.93
CA ILE A 322 15.08 -8.94 16.71
C ILE A 322 16.08 -9.94 17.28
N ARG A 323 16.08 -10.15 18.60
CA ARG A 323 16.87 -11.18 19.25
C ARG A 323 16.10 -12.48 19.39
N THR A 324 14.82 -12.40 19.75
CA THR A 324 13.94 -13.54 19.96
C THR A 324 12.69 -13.44 19.10
N VAL A 325 12.31 -14.52 18.44
CA VAL A 325 11.01 -14.68 17.76
C VAL A 325 10.13 -15.59 18.62
N LEU A 326 8.94 -15.09 18.98
CA LEU A 326 7.93 -15.85 19.73
C LEU A 326 6.69 -16.04 18.85
N PHE A 327 6.49 -17.28 18.36
CA PHE A 327 5.29 -17.65 17.63
C PHE A 327 4.14 -17.87 18.59
N THR A 328 3.04 -17.13 18.43
CA THR A 328 1.82 -17.34 19.22
C THR A 328 1.06 -18.58 18.77
N GLN A 329 1.22 -18.99 17.52
CA GLN A 329 0.67 -20.19 16.91
C GLN A 329 1.49 -20.64 15.70
N LEU A 330 1.31 -21.90 15.29
CA LEU A 330 1.98 -22.48 14.10
C LEU A 330 1.00 -22.78 12.96
N CYS A 331 -0.13 -22.10 12.92
CA CYS A 331 -1.10 -22.19 11.83
C CYS A 331 -1.53 -20.80 11.36
N LYS A 332 -1.91 -20.69 10.08
CA LYS A 332 -2.42 -19.45 9.50
C LYS A 332 -3.52 -19.74 8.48
N TYR A 333 -4.35 -18.74 8.22
CA TYR A 333 -5.31 -18.77 7.12
C TYR A 333 -4.59 -18.57 5.77
N ALA A 334 -4.77 -19.50 4.85
CA ALA A 334 -4.09 -19.51 3.53
C ALA A 334 -5.02 -19.12 2.36
N GLY A 335 -6.05 -18.30 2.63
CA GLY A 335 -7.01 -17.83 1.63
C GLY A 335 -8.24 -18.71 1.46
N GLU A 336 -8.16 -20.03 1.68
CA GLU A 336 -9.28 -20.97 1.58
C GLU A 336 -9.55 -21.66 2.92
N LYS A 337 -8.49 -22.06 3.60
CA LYS A 337 -8.55 -22.77 4.88
C LYS A 337 -7.40 -22.41 5.79
N THR A 338 -7.57 -22.62 7.08
CA THR A 338 -6.48 -22.55 8.05
C THR A 338 -5.66 -23.83 7.98
N GLY A 339 -4.35 -23.70 7.85
CA GLY A 339 -3.39 -24.81 7.82
C GLY A 339 -2.15 -24.51 8.66
N VAL A 340 -1.39 -25.56 8.96
CA VAL A 340 -0.07 -25.43 9.59
C VAL A 340 0.83 -24.61 8.66
N LEU A 341 1.74 -23.83 9.24
CA LEU A 341 2.72 -23.03 8.48
C LEU A 341 3.52 -23.92 7.51
N THR A 342 3.84 -23.36 6.35
CA THR A 342 4.81 -24.00 5.45
C THR A 342 6.21 -23.91 6.05
N ALA A 343 7.12 -24.80 5.64
CA ALA A 343 8.52 -24.73 6.08
C ALA A 343 9.13 -23.38 5.69
N ARG A 344 8.77 -22.86 4.51
CA ARG A 344 9.21 -21.53 4.05
C ARG A 344 8.76 -20.43 4.99
N ASP A 345 7.47 -20.34 5.31
CA ASP A 345 6.93 -19.32 6.24
C ASP A 345 7.64 -19.39 7.59
N PHE A 346 7.77 -20.58 8.13
CA PHE A 346 8.42 -20.81 9.42
C PHE A 346 9.88 -20.34 9.41
N HIS A 347 10.67 -20.73 8.40
CA HIS A 347 12.07 -20.33 8.29
C HIS A 347 12.26 -18.84 8.00
N GLN A 348 11.36 -18.21 7.29
CA GLN A 348 11.40 -16.76 7.04
C GLN A 348 11.20 -15.96 8.33
N ILE A 349 10.19 -16.34 9.11
CA ILE A 349 9.88 -15.67 10.36
C ILE A 349 10.95 -15.97 11.41
N SER A 350 11.29 -17.26 11.64
CA SER A 350 12.32 -17.66 12.59
C SER A 350 13.70 -17.10 12.23
N GLY A 351 13.95 -16.94 10.93
CA GLY A 351 15.17 -16.37 10.40
C GLY A 351 15.43 -14.91 10.82
N ARG A 352 14.45 -14.22 11.38
CA ARG A 352 14.61 -12.86 11.92
C ARG A 352 15.30 -12.85 13.30
N ALA A 353 15.31 -13.96 14.01
CA ALA A 353 15.96 -14.04 15.32
C ALA A 353 17.48 -13.97 15.23
N GLY A 354 18.10 -13.25 16.15
CA GLY A 354 19.55 -13.07 16.25
C GLY A 354 20.09 -11.89 15.43
N ARG A 355 20.63 -10.91 16.14
CA ARG A 355 21.15 -9.66 15.55
C ARG A 355 22.63 -9.83 15.25
N LYS A 356 22.98 -9.73 13.97
CA LYS A 356 24.38 -9.75 13.54
C LYS A 356 25.18 -8.67 14.24
N GLY A 357 26.37 -9.04 14.79
CA GLY A 357 27.27 -8.12 15.48
C GLY A 357 26.86 -7.77 16.93
N PHE A 358 25.71 -8.24 17.40
CA PHE A 358 25.24 -7.97 18.77
C PHE A 358 24.93 -9.25 19.54
N ASP A 359 24.39 -10.27 18.89
CA ASP A 359 23.98 -11.51 19.54
C ASP A 359 24.87 -12.69 19.12
N SER A 360 25.21 -13.55 20.08
CA SER A 360 25.87 -14.81 19.80
C SER A 360 24.89 -15.93 19.43
N VAL A 361 23.64 -15.80 19.86
CA VAL A 361 22.54 -16.75 19.62
C VAL A 361 21.21 -15.99 19.45
N GLY A 362 20.39 -16.43 18.51
CA GLY A 362 19.00 -16.02 18.36
C GLY A 362 18.06 -17.10 18.92
N TRP A 363 16.95 -16.68 19.53
CA TRP A 363 15.99 -17.62 20.12
C TRP A 363 14.71 -17.66 19.30
N VAL A 364 14.20 -18.86 19.10
CA VAL A 364 12.90 -19.09 18.46
C VAL A 364 12.04 -19.91 19.41
N VAL A 365 10.96 -19.32 19.86
CA VAL A 365 10.02 -19.93 20.80
C VAL A 365 8.68 -20.13 20.10
N ALA A 366 8.13 -21.36 20.17
CA ALA A 366 6.76 -21.63 19.72
C ALA A 366 5.86 -21.88 20.92
N GLN A 367 4.74 -21.16 20.94
CA GLN A 367 3.73 -21.31 21.99
C GLN A 367 2.86 -22.52 21.72
N ALA A 368 2.56 -23.30 22.74
CA ALA A 368 1.54 -24.35 22.69
C ALA A 368 0.15 -23.75 22.45
N PRO A 369 -0.81 -24.49 21.87
CA PRO A 369 -2.19 -24.03 21.75
C PRO A 369 -2.78 -23.60 23.09
N GLU A 370 -3.48 -22.46 23.12
CA GLU A 370 -4.01 -21.86 24.35
C GLU A 370 -4.86 -22.84 25.16
N HIS A 371 -5.77 -23.59 24.52
CA HIS A 371 -6.59 -24.60 25.19
C HIS A 371 -5.78 -25.73 25.84
N GLN A 372 -4.58 -26.06 25.29
CA GLN A 372 -3.70 -27.03 25.91
C GLN A 372 -3.02 -26.45 27.14
N ILE A 373 -2.57 -25.20 27.09
CA ILE A 373 -1.99 -24.50 28.24
C ILE A 373 -3.01 -24.39 29.37
N GLU A 374 -4.23 -23.96 29.03
CA GLU A 374 -5.31 -23.90 30.01
C GLU A 374 -5.60 -25.27 30.64
N ASN A 375 -5.64 -26.34 29.85
CA ASN A 375 -5.87 -27.70 30.34
C ASN A 375 -4.72 -28.13 31.27
N LEU A 376 -3.47 -27.87 30.94
CA LEU A 376 -2.33 -28.15 31.81
C LEU A 376 -2.42 -27.39 33.14
N GLN A 377 -2.85 -26.13 33.12
CA GLN A 377 -3.07 -25.33 34.32
C GLN A 377 -4.23 -25.91 35.17
N LEU A 378 -5.32 -26.32 34.53
CA LEU A 378 -6.45 -26.94 35.23
C LEU A 378 -6.06 -28.29 35.82
N GLU A 379 -5.27 -29.12 35.15
CA GLU A 379 -4.74 -30.38 35.66
C GLU A 379 -3.86 -30.15 36.91
N ARG A 380 -2.98 -29.15 36.88
CA ARG A 380 -2.15 -28.77 38.04
C ARG A 380 -3.04 -28.29 39.21
N LYS A 381 -4.07 -27.48 38.94
CA LYS A 381 -5.04 -27.06 39.98
C LYS A 381 -5.86 -28.24 40.53
N GLN A 382 -6.25 -29.19 39.68
CA GLN A 382 -6.94 -30.42 40.12
C GLN A 382 -6.08 -31.26 41.03
N ALA A 383 -4.80 -31.44 40.67
CA ALA A 383 -3.84 -32.17 41.50
C ALA A 383 -3.68 -31.56 42.91
N GLN A 384 -3.81 -30.23 43.02
CA GLN A 384 -3.73 -29.51 44.30
C GLN A 384 -5.05 -29.44 45.07
N SER A 385 -6.21 -29.32 44.35
CA SER A 385 -7.53 -29.07 45.00
C SER A 385 -8.49 -30.24 44.98
N GLY A 386 -8.19 -31.30 44.21
CA GLY A 386 -9.06 -32.49 44.07
C GLY A 386 -10.36 -32.25 43.29
N LYS A 387 -10.63 -31.03 42.82
CA LYS A 387 -11.87 -30.68 42.08
C LYS A 387 -11.76 -31.09 40.62
N LYS A 388 -12.77 -31.82 40.11
CA LYS A 388 -12.88 -32.18 38.69
C LYS A 388 -13.11 -30.92 37.85
N PHE A 389 -12.48 -30.85 36.67
CA PHE A 389 -12.71 -29.81 35.69
C PHE A 389 -13.10 -30.39 34.33
N VAL A 390 -13.66 -29.54 33.47
CA VAL A 390 -13.98 -29.86 32.07
C VAL A 390 -12.81 -29.37 31.20
N LYS A 391 -12.26 -30.28 30.40
CA LYS A 391 -11.18 -29.91 29.44
C LYS A 391 -11.69 -28.93 28.40
N ARG A 392 -10.89 -27.90 28.16
CA ARG A 392 -11.14 -26.96 27.06
C ARG A 392 -10.93 -27.65 25.72
N LYS A 393 -11.88 -27.46 24.81
CA LYS A 393 -11.79 -27.94 23.43
C LYS A 393 -10.98 -26.95 22.56
N PRO A 394 -10.36 -27.44 21.48
CA PRO A 394 -9.73 -26.54 20.49
C PRO A 394 -10.79 -25.63 19.87
N PRO A 395 -10.39 -24.43 19.35
CA PRO A 395 -11.29 -23.55 18.61
C PRO A 395 -11.93 -24.26 17.40
N GLU A 396 -13.20 -24.01 17.15
CA GLU A 396 -13.93 -24.64 16.03
C GLU A 396 -13.61 -23.98 14.68
N HIS A 397 -13.19 -22.72 14.69
CA HIS A 397 -12.91 -21.93 13.50
C HIS A 397 -11.48 -21.37 13.53
N ASN A 398 -10.89 -21.14 12.35
CA ASN A 398 -9.57 -20.54 12.16
C ASN A 398 -8.43 -21.26 12.91
N TYR A 399 -8.57 -22.56 13.11
CA TYR A 399 -7.61 -23.38 13.83
C TYR A 399 -7.20 -24.60 13.02
N SER A 400 -5.92 -24.91 13.04
CA SER A 400 -5.33 -26.18 12.61
C SER A 400 -4.42 -26.67 13.73
N HIS A 401 -4.55 -27.92 14.10
CA HIS A 401 -3.82 -28.46 15.27
C HIS A 401 -2.30 -28.43 15.03
N TRP A 402 -1.57 -27.99 16.07
CA TRP A 402 -0.11 -28.10 16.15
C TRP A 402 0.31 -28.52 17.56
N ASP A 403 1.46 -29.15 17.66
CA ASP A 403 2.07 -29.61 18.87
C ASP A 403 3.62 -29.46 18.79
N LYS A 404 4.31 -29.98 19.79
CA LYS A 404 5.77 -30.00 19.81
C LYS A 404 6.37 -30.81 18.65
N ALA A 405 5.74 -31.90 18.24
CA ALA A 405 6.19 -32.70 17.10
C ALA A 405 6.05 -31.93 15.78
N THR A 406 4.97 -31.13 15.63
CA THR A 406 4.79 -30.21 14.50
C THR A 406 5.90 -29.17 14.45
N PHE A 407 6.26 -28.59 15.60
CA PHE A 407 7.35 -27.62 15.70
C PHE A 407 8.71 -28.24 15.32
N GLU A 408 9.03 -29.41 15.86
CA GLU A 408 10.28 -30.12 15.54
C GLU A 408 10.38 -30.51 14.07
N ARG A 409 9.25 -30.89 13.45
CA ARG A 409 9.17 -31.16 12.01
C ARG A 409 9.45 -29.90 11.19
N LEU A 410 8.89 -28.73 11.58
CA LEU A 410 9.11 -27.46 10.87
C LEU A 410 10.58 -27.01 10.96
N ILE A 411 11.25 -27.24 12.09
CA ILE A 411 12.68 -26.91 12.26
C ILE A 411 13.52 -27.67 11.24
N GLY A 412 13.25 -28.97 11.03
CA GLY A 412 14.04 -29.83 10.15
C GLY A 412 13.58 -29.86 8.68
N ALA A 413 12.45 -29.25 8.36
CA ALA A 413 11.89 -29.29 7.00
C ALA A 413 12.62 -28.32 6.06
N GLU A 414 12.90 -28.76 4.85
CA GLU A 414 13.38 -27.87 3.79
C GLU A 414 12.23 -27.04 3.20
N PRO A 415 12.51 -25.78 2.77
CA PRO A 415 11.51 -24.96 2.09
C PRO A 415 10.97 -25.63 0.82
N GLU A 416 9.69 -25.51 0.60
CA GLU A 416 8.98 -26.08 -0.55
C GLU A 416 9.55 -25.54 -1.87
N ARG A 417 9.51 -26.36 -2.94
CA ARG A 417 9.89 -25.93 -4.29
C ARG A 417 9.00 -24.76 -4.75
N LEU A 418 9.62 -23.78 -5.42
CA LEU A 418 8.89 -22.68 -6.01
C LEU A 418 8.11 -23.15 -7.26
N ALA A 419 6.80 -23.00 -7.24
CA ALA A 419 5.91 -23.31 -8.34
C ALA A 419 5.49 -22.05 -9.09
N SER A 420 5.44 -22.12 -10.41
CA SER A 420 4.93 -21.03 -11.25
C SER A 420 3.44 -20.77 -10.99
N ARG A 421 3.06 -19.50 -11.10
CA ARG A 421 1.68 -19.00 -11.00
C ARG A 421 1.35 -18.10 -12.19
N PHE A 422 1.87 -18.41 -13.36
CA PHE A 422 1.73 -17.55 -14.53
C PHE A 422 0.28 -17.43 -14.99
N GLN A 423 -0.16 -16.19 -15.16
CA GLN A 423 -1.50 -15.84 -15.63
C GLN A 423 -1.42 -14.75 -16.70
N VAL A 424 -2.42 -14.73 -17.60
CA VAL A 424 -2.57 -13.69 -18.62
C VAL A 424 -3.74 -12.80 -18.28
N HIS A 425 -3.53 -11.48 -18.31
CA HIS A 425 -4.53 -10.45 -18.06
C HIS A 425 -4.41 -9.31 -19.08
N HIS A 426 -5.41 -8.43 -19.16
CA HIS A 426 -5.48 -7.32 -20.13
C HIS A 426 -4.26 -6.41 -20.08
N GLY A 427 -3.84 -5.99 -18.87
CA GLY A 427 -2.67 -5.12 -18.70
C GLY A 427 -1.38 -5.73 -19.27
N MET A 428 -1.19 -7.06 -19.14
CA MET A 428 -0.07 -7.76 -19.77
C MET A 428 -0.16 -7.68 -21.30
N LEU A 429 -1.34 -7.96 -21.87
CA LEU A 429 -1.55 -7.87 -23.31
C LEU A 429 -1.28 -6.46 -23.84
N LEU A 430 -1.82 -5.42 -23.21
CA LEU A 430 -1.60 -4.04 -23.60
C LEU A 430 -0.12 -3.67 -23.58
N ASN A 431 0.59 -4.02 -22.50
CA ASN A 431 2.03 -3.74 -22.40
C ASN A 431 2.84 -4.46 -23.49
N VAL A 432 2.48 -5.71 -23.82
CA VAL A 432 3.17 -6.46 -24.89
C VAL A 432 2.81 -5.93 -26.27
N LEU A 433 1.55 -5.52 -26.50
CA LEU A 433 1.08 -5.01 -27.78
C LEU A 433 1.53 -3.58 -28.07
N SER A 434 1.89 -2.80 -27.05
CA SER A 434 2.47 -1.45 -27.21
C SER A 434 3.94 -1.42 -27.61
N ARG A 435 4.59 -2.56 -27.75
CA ARG A 435 6.00 -2.65 -28.21
C ARG A 435 6.19 -2.10 -29.63
N SER A 436 7.41 -1.67 -29.91
CA SER A 436 7.86 -1.29 -31.27
C SER A 436 7.78 -2.43 -32.29
N GLY A 437 7.86 -3.70 -31.83
CA GLY A 437 7.85 -4.90 -32.64
C GLY A 437 6.49 -5.63 -32.72
N PRO A 438 6.43 -6.84 -33.28
CA PRO A 438 5.19 -7.61 -33.40
C PRO A 438 4.75 -8.18 -32.06
N GLY A 439 3.97 -7.41 -31.30
CA GLY A 439 3.53 -7.75 -29.95
C GLY A 439 2.81 -9.11 -29.83
N HIS A 440 2.03 -9.50 -30.86
CA HIS A 440 1.37 -10.82 -30.87
C HIS A 440 2.37 -12.00 -30.93
N VAL A 441 3.52 -11.83 -31.59
CA VAL A 441 4.60 -12.84 -31.59
C VAL A 441 5.25 -12.90 -30.22
N ALA A 442 5.51 -11.73 -29.62
CA ALA A 442 6.08 -11.63 -28.27
C ALA A 442 5.15 -12.28 -27.22
N MET A 443 3.83 -12.06 -27.30
CA MET A 443 2.87 -12.70 -26.40
C MET A 443 2.84 -14.22 -26.58
N ARG A 444 2.89 -14.70 -27.80
CA ARG A 444 2.93 -16.14 -28.09
C ARG A 444 4.20 -16.78 -27.54
N ARG A 445 5.36 -16.11 -27.68
CA ARG A 445 6.64 -16.53 -27.12
C ARG A 445 6.60 -16.55 -25.59
N LEU A 446 6.07 -15.49 -24.98
CA LEU A 446 5.92 -15.38 -23.51
C LEU A 446 5.15 -16.58 -22.93
N ILE A 447 4.01 -16.97 -23.54
CA ILE A 447 3.23 -18.12 -23.10
C ILE A 447 3.98 -19.44 -23.39
N LYS A 448 4.67 -19.56 -24.53
CA LYS A 448 5.45 -20.75 -24.87
C LYS A 448 6.56 -21.00 -23.86
N ASP A 449 7.25 -19.94 -23.46
CA ASP A 449 8.45 -20.01 -22.62
C ASP A 449 8.12 -19.94 -21.12
N CYS A 450 6.88 -19.55 -20.72
CA CYS A 450 6.49 -19.48 -19.31
C CYS A 450 6.69 -20.85 -18.61
N HIS A 451 6.88 -20.81 -17.31
CA HIS A 451 7.29 -21.98 -16.52
C HIS A 451 6.11 -22.87 -16.11
N GLU A 452 5.05 -22.87 -16.92
CA GLU A 452 3.86 -23.67 -16.71
C GLU A 452 3.89 -25.01 -17.45
N SER A 453 3.02 -25.94 -17.06
CA SER A 453 2.83 -27.20 -17.75
C SER A 453 2.26 -27.00 -19.16
N VAL A 454 2.49 -27.96 -20.07
CA VAL A 454 1.97 -27.93 -21.45
C VAL A 454 0.44 -27.75 -21.46
N LYS A 455 -0.27 -28.39 -20.55
CA LYS A 455 -1.74 -28.26 -20.41
C LYS A 455 -2.13 -26.82 -20.02
N ALA A 456 -1.44 -26.23 -19.03
CA ALA A 456 -1.66 -24.86 -18.61
C ALA A 456 -1.34 -23.85 -19.74
N LYS A 457 -0.25 -24.04 -20.50
CA LYS A 457 0.11 -23.19 -21.64
C LYS A 457 -0.96 -23.15 -22.72
N ARG A 458 -1.64 -24.27 -22.97
CA ARG A 458 -2.78 -24.33 -23.94
C ARG A 458 -3.97 -23.48 -23.40
N ALA A 459 -4.27 -23.59 -22.11
CA ALA A 459 -5.32 -22.77 -21.48
C ALA A 459 -4.97 -21.29 -21.50
N LEU A 460 -3.72 -20.92 -21.20
CA LEU A 460 -3.22 -19.54 -21.25
C LEU A 460 -3.28 -18.96 -22.68
N THR A 461 -2.98 -19.77 -23.70
CA THR A 461 -3.09 -19.34 -25.11
C THR A 461 -4.55 -19.05 -25.48
N LYS A 462 -5.48 -19.93 -25.07
CA LYS A 462 -6.91 -19.70 -25.27
C LYS A 462 -7.38 -18.42 -24.56
N ARG A 463 -6.97 -18.24 -23.31
CA ARG A 463 -7.29 -17.02 -22.51
C ARG A 463 -6.71 -15.77 -23.18
N ALA A 464 -5.46 -15.78 -23.60
CA ALA A 464 -4.84 -14.63 -24.28
C ALA A 464 -5.61 -14.22 -25.53
N TRP A 465 -6.07 -15.20 -26.31
CA TRP A 465 -6.88 -14.94 -27.50
C TRP A 465 -8.25 -14.35 -27.17
N GLN A 466 -8.90 -14.84 -26.13
CA GLN A 466 -10.20 -14.31 -25.68
C GLN A 466 -10.06 -12.86 -25.19
N LEU A 467 -9.02 -12.56 -24.40
CA LEU A 467 -8.73 -11.22 -23.93
C LEU A 467 -8.38 -10.26 -25.09
N PHE A 468 -7.62 -10.73 -26.07
CA PHE A 468 -7.29 -9.97 -27.27
C PHE A 468 -8.56 -9.57 -28.06
N ARG A 469 -9.44 -10.55 -28.30
CA ARG A 469 -10.72 -10.30 -28.97
C ARG A 469 -11.57 -9.27 -28.23
N ALA A 470 -11.64 -9.37 -26.90
CA ALA A 470 -12.36 -8.42 -26.09
C ALA A 470 -11.78 -6.99 -26.22
N LEU A 471 -10.47 -6.83 -26.30
CA LEU A 471 -9.82 -5.54 -26.52
C LEU A 471 -10.08 -5.00 -27.93
N GLU A 472 -10.08 -5.87 -28.94
CA GLU A 472 -10.36 -5.52 -30.35
C GLU A 472 -11.81 -5.08 -30.53
N GLU A 473 -12.77 -5.81 -29.98
CA GLU A 473 -14.20 -5.48 -30.01
C GLU A 473 -14.50 -4.11 -29.37
N LYS A 474 -13.79 -3.76 -28.32
CA LYS A 474 -13.88 -2.44 -27.68
C LYS A 474 -12.99 -1.35 -28.29
N LYS A 475 -12.34 -1.64 -29.44
CA LYS A 475 -11.44 -0.72 -30.14
C LYS A 475 -10.28 -0.16 -29.31
N ILE A 476 -9.95 -0.83 -28.21
CA ILE A 476 -8.76 -0.50 -27.39
C ILE A 476 -7.50 -0.90 -28.16
N VAL A 477 -7.58 -1.98 -28.94
CA VAL A 477 -6.55 -2.38 -29.89
C VAL A 477 -7.15 -2.52 -31.29
N GLU A 478 -6.37 -2.17 -32.28
CA GLU A 478 -6.75 -2.29 -33.70
C GLU A 478 -5.74 -3.14 -34.45
N VAL A 479 -6.24 -4.02 -35.32
CA VAL A 479 -5.39 -4.75 -36.24
C VAL A 479 -5.20 -3.93 -37.51
N VAL A 480 -4.01 -3.39 -37.70
CA VAL A 480 -3.68 -2.60 -38.89
C VAL A 480 -3.33 -3.56 -40.04
N PRO A 481 -4.07 -3.51 -41.17
CA PRO A 481 -3.79 -4.35 -42.32
C PRO A 481 -2.41 -4.05 -42.90
N HIS A 482 -1.66 -5.10 -43.21
CA HIS A 482 -0.39 -5.24 -43.92
C HIS A 482 0.49 -3.97 -44.10
N SER A 483 1.47 -3.87 -43.22
CA SER A 483 2.81 -3.35 -43.54
C SER A 483 3.69 -4.49 -44.07
N PRO A 484 4.75 -4.22 -44.85
CA PRO A 484 5.72 -5.24 -45.29
C PRO A 484 6.33 -6.06 -44.13
N ALA A 485 6.20 -5.58 -42.88
CA ALA A 485 6.63 -6.24 -41.66
C ALA A 485 5.57 -7.14 -41.00
N GLY A 486 4.44 -7.45 -41.66
CA GLY A 486 3.32 -8.22 -41.08
C GLY A 486 2.23 -7.37 -40.44
N ALA A 487 1.12 -8.02 -40.07
CA ALA A 487 0.02 -7.33 -39.37
C ALA A 487 0.50 -6.73 -38.05
N ARG A 488 0.31 -5.45 -37.88
CA ARG A 488 0.61 -4.77 -36.63
C ARG A 488 -0.68 -4.60 -35.83
N VAL A 489 -0.59 -4.81 -34.56
CA VAL A 489 -1.63 -4.43 -33.60
C VAL A 489 -1.24 -3.06 -33.06
N ARG A 490 -2.17 -2.13 -33.11
CA ARG A 490 -2.00 -0.78 -32.57
C ARG A 490 -2.90 -0.63 -31.35
N VAL A 491 -2.34 -0.10 -30.27
CA VAL A 491 -3.14 0.35 -29.12
C VAL A 491 -3.69 1.72 -29.47
N ASN A 492 -4.97 1.98 -29.17
CA ASN A 492 -5.61 3.25 -29.49
C ASN A 492 -4.90 4.42 -28.80
N LEU A 493 -4.55 5.47 -29.56
CA LEU A 493 -3.80 6.62 -29.09
C LEU A 493 -4.66 7.68 -28.38
N GLU A 494 -5.99 7.49 -28.35
CA GLU A 494 -6.90 8.39 -27.62
C GLU A 494 -6.89 8.15 -26.11
N LEU A 495 -6.18 7.10 -25.65
CA LEU A 495 -6.00 6.81 -24.24
C LEU A 495 -4.84 7.65 -23.68
N GLN A 496 -4.98 8.10 -22.43
CA GLN A 496 -3.92 8.87 -21.74
C GLN A 496 -2.60 8.06 -21.63
N GLU A 497 -1.48 8.76 -21.53
CA GLU A 497 -0.13 8.15 -21.52
C GLU A 497 0.08 7.11 -20.41
N ASP A 498 -0.54 7.33 -19.25
CA ASP A 498 -0.46 6.45 -18.09
C ASP A 498 -1.62 5.44 -17.99
N PHE A 499 -2.44 5.32 -19.05
CA PHE A 499 -3.54 4.37 -19.11
C PHE A 499 -3.12 2.94 -18.75
N SER A 500 -3.90 2.32 -17.90
CA SER A 500 -3.58 1.00 -17.35
C SER A 500 -4.84 0.18 -17.08
N MET A 501 -4.76 -1.11 -17.39
CA MET A 501 -5.80 -2.11 -17.10
C MET A 501 -5.25 -3.15 -16.12
N ASN A 502 -4.81 -2.69 -14.96
CA ASN A 502 -4.18 -3.55 -13.96
C ASN A 502 -5.19 -4.35 -13.12
N GLN A 503 -6.45 -3.90 -13.08
CA GLN A 503 -7.51 -4.63 -12.39
C GLN A 503 -8.11 -5.69 -13.33
N ALA A 504 -8.49 -6.85 -12.77
CA ALA A 504 -9.05 -7.95 -13.54
C ALA A 504 -10.30 -7.53 -14.34
N LEU A 505 -11.12 -6.67 -13.76
CA LEU A 505 -12.36 -6.18 -14.36
C LEU A 505 -12.27 -4.76 -14.96
N SER A 506 -11.06 -4.27 -15.27
CA SER A 506 -10.89 -2.96 -15.93
C SER A 506 -11.68 -2.84 -17.24
N LEU A 507 -11.78 -3.92 -18.02
CA LEU A 507 -12.55 -3.90 -19.27
C LEU A 507 -14.05 -3.74 -19.02
N TYR A 508 -14.59 -4.36 -17.97
CA TYR A 508 -15.96 -4.15 -17.56
C TYR A 508 -16.24 -2.67 -17.22
N LEU A 509 -15.34 -2.03 -16.49
CA LEU A 509 -15.45 -0.59 -16.20
C LEU A 509 -15.55 0.22 -17.48
N LEU A 510 -14.63 0.00 -18.44
CA LEU A 510 -14.62 0.72 -19.72
C LEU A 510 -15.87 0.43 -20.57
N ASP A 511 -16.39 -0.78 -20.51
CA ASP A 511 -17.59 -1.18 -21.23
C ASP A 511 -18.86 -0.54 -20.65
N THR A 512 -18.88 -0.32 -19.34
CA THR A 512 -20.06 0.17 -18.62
C THR A 512 -20.09 1.70 -18.55
N LEU A 513 -18.94 2.39 -18.56
CA LEU A 513 -18.88 3.86 -18.53
C LEU A 513 -19.76 4.53 -19.59
N PRO A 514 -19.79 4.11 -20.87
CA PRO A 514 -20.65 4.73 -21.90
C PRO A 514 -22.15 4.56 -21.68
N LEU A 515 -22.57 3.66 -20.76
CA LEU A 515 -23.97 3.47 -20.40
C LEU A 515 -24.45 4.49 -19.36
N LEU A 516 -23.54 5.26 -18.77
CA LEU A 516 -23.85 6.34 -17.85
C LEU A 516 -24.02 7.65 -18.63
N GLU A 517 -24.94 8.50 -18.19
CA GLU A 517 -25.19 9.81 -18.80
C GLU A 517 -24.23 10.85 -18.19
N PRO A 518 -23.26 11.41 -18.95
CA PRO A 518 -22.28 12.36 -18.41
C PRO A 518 -22.88 13.64 -17.85
N GLU A 519 -24.05 14.04 -18.34
CA GLU A 519 -24.75 15.25 -17.90
C GLU A 519 -25.62 15.03 -16.63
N ALA A 520 -25.77 13.79 -16.17
CA ALA A 520 -26.52 13.49 -14.97
C ALA A 520 -25.77 13.97 -13.72
N GLU A 521 -26.49 14.50 -12.74
CA GLU A 521 -25.91 15.01 -11.48
C GLU A 521 -25.16 13.93 -10.70
N ASP A 522 -25.63 12.71 -10.75
CA ASP A 522 -25.06 11.55 -10.06
C ASP A 522 -24.00 10.80 -10.89
N TYR A 523 -23.66 11.27 -12.09
CA TYR A 523 -22.66 10.65 -12.95
C TYR A 523 -21.33 10.41 -12.24
N PRO A 524 -20.72 11.39 -11.54
CA PRO A 524 -19.44 11.18 -10.88
C PRO A 524 -19.51 10.11 -9.76
N LEU A 525 -20.63 10.06 -9.03
CA LEU A 525 -20.87 9.06 -8.00
C LEU A 525 -21.09 7.67 -8.58
N ASN A 526 -21.72 7.58 -9.75
CA ASN A 526 -21.94 6.32 -10.45
C ASN A 526 -20.63 5.78 -11.02
N VAL A 527 -19.79 6.63 -11.60
CA VAL A 527 -18.44 6.26 -12.01
C VAL A 527 -17.63 5.76 -10.81
N LEU A 528 -17.66 6.47 -9.69
CA LEU A 528 -16.99 6.07 -8.47
C LEU A 528 -17.48 4.71 -7.95
N THR A 529 -18.79 4.46 -8.01
CA THR A 529 -19.38 3.15 -7.65
C THR A 529 -18.85 2.02 -8.54
N LEU A 530 -18.75 2.24 -9.85
CA LEU A 530 -18.16 1.26 -10.77
C LEU A 530 -16.68 1.01 -10.46
N VAL A 531 -15.93 2.07 -10.20
CA VAL A 531 -14.51 1.98 -9.82
C VAL A 531 -14.35 1.18 -8.52
N GLU A 532 -15.13 1.48 -7.49
CA GLU A 532 -15.07 0.69 -6.24
C GLU A 532 -15.48 -0.78 -6.48
N SER A 533 -16.45 -1.02 -7.36
CA SER A 533 -17.00 -2.36 -7.60
C SER A 533 -16.01 -3.34 -8.24
N ILE A 534 -15.05 -2.86 -9.01
CA ILE A 534 -14.00 -3.72 -9.61
C ILE A 534 -12.81 -3.99 -8.67
N LEU A 535 -12.75 -3.33 -7.53
CA LEU A 535 -11.68 -3.48 -6.55
C LEU A 535 -11.98 -4.56 -5.53
N GLU A 536 -10.92 -5.08 -4.91
CA GLU A 536 -11.04 -6.03 -3.81
C GLU A 536 -11.79 -5.46 -2.60
N ASN A 537 -12.51 -6.32 -1.89
CA ASN A 537 -13.24 -5.94 -0.70
C ASN A 537 -12.31 -5.69 0.49
N PRO A 538 -12.30 -4.51 1.09
CA PRO A 538 -11.71 -4.29 2.40
C PRO A 538 -12.67 -4.82 3.48
N GLU A 539 -12.77 -6.13 3.64
CA GLU A 539 -13.73 -6.82 4.49
C GLU A 539 -13.90 -6.25 5.92
N PRO A 540 -12.81 -5.84 6.63
CA PRO A 540 -12.97 -5.23 7.95
C PRO A 540 -13.78 -3.93 7.93
N ILE A 541 -13.65 -3.13 6.87
CA ILE A 541 -14.38 -1.85 6.72
C ILE A 541 -15.84 -2.13 6.40
N LEU A 542 -16.11 -3.02 5.44
CA LEU A 542 -17.47 -3.39 5.04
C LEU A 542 -18.26 -4.02 6.20
N ARG A 543 -17.59 -4.81 7.04
CA ARG A 543 -18.18 -5.36 8.26
C ARG A 543 -18.62 -4.26 9.24
N LYS A 544 -17.78 -3.25 9.43
CA LYS A 544 -18.11 -2.12 10.32
C LYS A 544 -19.24 -1.24 9.76
N GLN A 545 -19.31 -1.04 8.43
CA GLN A 545 -20.47 -0.40 7.81
C GLN A 545 -21.76 -1.21 8.10
N LEU A 546 -21.70 -2.55 7.92
CA LEU A 546 -22.84 -3.42 8.21
C LEU A 546 -23.23 -3.41 9.68
N ASP A 547 -22.26 -3.45 10.60
CA ASP A 547 -22.49 -3.40 12.05
C ASP A 547 -23.21 -2.11 12.46
N LYS A 548 -22.80 -0.97 11.89
CA LYS A 548 -23.43 0.33 12.11
C LYS A 548 -24.87 0.35 11.59
N LEU A 549 -25.11 -0.11 10.36
CA LEU A 549 -26.46 -0.22 9.78
C LEU A 549 -27.37 -1.10 10.63
N LYS A 550 -26.84 -2.25 11.10
CA LYS A 550 -27.58 -3.13 12.01
C LYS A 550 -27.91 -2.45 13.34
N GLY A 551 -26.98 -1.66 13.88
CA GLY A 551 -27.20 -0.88 15.09
C GLY A 551 -28.31 0.17 14.94
N GLU A 552 -28.30 0.91 13.83
CA GLU A 552 -29.33 1.90 13.49
C GLU A 552 -30.70 1.23 13.27
N ALA A 553 -30.75 0.15 12.48
CA ALA A 553 -31.97 -0.63 12.25
C ALA A 553 -32.54 -1.24 13.54
N ILE A 554 -31.71 -1.72 14.46
CA ILE A 554 -32.15 -2.21 15.77
C ILE A 554 -32.83 -1.10 16.57
N ALA A 555 -32.24 0.10 16.56
CA ALA A 555 -32.81 1.24 17.30
C ALA A 555 -34.17 1.65 16.71
N GLU A 556 -34.31 1.69 15.40
CA GLU A 556 -35.53 2.03 14.68
C GLU A 556 -36.63 0.95 14.90
N MET A 557 -36.31 -0.33 14.65
CA MET A 557 -37.27 -1.43 14.89
C MET A 557 -37.71 -1.56 16.35
N LYS A 558 -36.84 -1.18 17.31
CA LYS A 558 -37.23 -1.09 18.73
C LYS A 558 -38.20 0.05 19.01
N ALA A 559 -38.00 1.20 18.37
CA ALA A 559 -38.90 2.35 18.50
C ALA A 559 -40.27 2.06 17.91
N GLU A 560 -40.35 1.26 16.84
CA GLU A 560 -41.57 0.78 16.20
C GLU A 560 -42.28 -0.37 16.97
N GLY A 561 -41.65 -0.88 18.04
CA GLY A 561 -42.20 -1.95 18.88
C GLY A 561 -42.14 -3.35 18.25
N MET A 562 -41.28 -3.57 17.24
CA MET A 562 -41.12 -4.84 16.56
C MET A 562 -40.64 -5.96 17.51
N GLU A 563 -41.16 -7.16 17.42
CA GLU A 563 -40.76 -8.30 18.25
C GLU A 563 -39.34 -8.78 17.94
N TYR A 564 -38.69 -9.43 18.93
CA TYR A 564 -37.29 -9.83 18.84
C TYR A 564 -37.01 -10.78 17.65
N GLU A 565 -37.85 -11.76 17.40
CA GLU A 565 -37.67 -12.75 16.33
C GLU A 565 -37.73 -12.06 14.94
N GLN A 566 -38.72 -11.18 14.73
CA GLN A 566 -38.87 -10.41 13.52
C GLN A 566 -37.66 -9.47 13.29
N ARG A 567 -37.18 -8.82 14.35
CA ARG A 567 -35.96 -8.00 14.24
C ARG A 567 -34.77 -8.82 13.80
N MET A 568 -34.56 -10.03 14.34
CA MET A 568 -33.45 -10.89 13.98
C MET A 568 -33.53 -11.36 12.52
N GLU A 569 -34.74 -11.62 12.02
CA GLU A 569 -34.93 -11.95 10.61
C GLU A 569 -34.59 -10.77 9.68
N GLU A 570 -35.07 -9.55 9.99
CA GLU A 570 -34.78 -8.36 9.20
C GLU A 570 -33.29 -8.00 9.25
N LEU A 571 -32.65 -8.13 10.42
CA LEU A 571 -31.19 -7.92 10.56
C LEU A 571 -30.35 -8.92 9.73
N GLY A 572 -30.89 -10.13 9.51
CA GLY A 572 -30.25 -11.14 8.67
C GLY A 572 -30.25 -10.78 7.18
N LYS A 573 -31.16 -9.92 6.73
CA LYS A 573 -31.33 -9.46 5.34
C LYS A 573 -30.42 -8.26 5.03
N LEU A 574 -29.92 -7.57 6.06
CA LEU A 574 -29.10 -6.36 5.87
C LEU A 574 -27.72 -6.73 5.33
N GLU A 575 -27.32 -5.99 4.32
CA GLU A 575 -25.97 -6.00 3.74
C GLU A 575 -25.32 -4.62 3.89
N TYR A 576 -23.98 -4.57 3.75
CA TYR A 576 -23.30 -3.27 3.67
C TYR A 576 -23.79 -2.48 2.46
N PRO A 577 -23.61 -1.13 2.42
CA PRO A 577 -24.14 -0.27 1.36
C PRO A 577 -23.62 -0.67 -0.02
N LYS A 578 -24.55 -0.93 -0.94
CA LYS A 578 -24.27 -1.28 -2.34
C LYS A 578 -25.12 -0.38 -3.25
N PRO A 579 -24.73 0.90 -3.42
CA PRO A 579 -25.49 1.80 -4.30
C PRO A 579 -25.50 1.25 -5.73
N ASN A 580 -26.59 1.51 -6.46
CA ASN A 580 -26.79 1.09 -7.84
C ASN A 580 -26.57 -0.41 -8.11
N ARG A 581 -26.75 -1.26 -7.09
CA ARG A 581 -26.47 -2.71 -7.19
C ARG A 581 -27.14 -3.37 -8.37
N GLU A 582 -28.40 -2.99 -8.68
CA GLU A 582 -29.17 -3.58 -9.78
C GLU A 582 -28.52 -3.26 -11.13
N PHE A 583 -28.14 -2.02 -11.35
CA PHE A 583 -27.40 -1.59 -12.53
C PHE A 583 -26.05 -2.32 -12.63
N VAL A 584 -25.27 -2.35 -11.55
CA VAL A 584 -23.94 -2.99 -11.54
C VAL A 584 -24.05 -4.49 -11.80
N TYR A 585 -24.99 -5.19 -11.16
CA TYR A 585 -25.16 -6.62 -11.39
C TYR A 585 -25.75 -6.95 -12.76
N SER A 586 -26.72 -6.17 -13.27
CA SER A 586 -27.30 -6.41 -14.59
C SER A 586 -26.30 -6.20 -15.71
N THR A 587 -25.54 -5.09 -15.67
CA THR A 587 -24.47 -4.81 -16.65
C THR A 587 -23.34 -5.82 -16.56
N PHE A 588 -22.96 -6.26 -15.35
CA PHE A 588 -21.94 -7.28 -15.17
C PHE A 588 -22.40 -8.65 -15.70
N ASN A 589 -23.65 -9.03 -15.49
CA ASN A 589 -24.20 -10.27 -16.04
C ASN A 589 -24.23 -10.26 -17.57
N ALA A 590 -24.60 -9.13 -18.18
CA ALA A 590 -24.52 -8.94 -19.62
C ALA A 590 -23.09 -9.07 -20.13
N PHE A 591 -22.18 -8.37 -19.48
CA PHE A 591 -20.73 -8.42 -19.79
C PHE A 591 -20.16 -9.83 -19.69
N THR A 592 -20.46 -10.59 -18.66
CA THR A 592 -19.97 -11.97 -18.49
C THR A 592 -20.53 -12.93 -19.53
N ALA A 593 -21.76 -12.72 -19.98
CA ALA A 593 -22.37 -13.53 -21.03
C ALA A 593 -21.60 -13.35 -22.37
N GLU A 594 -21.11 -12.16 -22.67
CA GLU A 594 -20.30 -11.86 -23.84
C GLU A 594 -18.83 -12.23 -23.66
N HIS A 595 -18.34 -12.25 -22.43
CA HIS A 595 -16.93 -12.43 -22.09
C HIS A 595 -16.66 -13.66 -21.19
N PRO A 596 -16.66 -14.89 -21.76
CA PRO A 596 -16.45 -16.13 -20.98
C PRO A 596 -15.11 -16.20 -20.24
N TRP A 597 -14.15 -15.34 -20.60
CA TRP A 597 -12.85 -15.26 -19.95
C TRP A 597 -12.92 -14.72 -18.51
N VAL A 598 -14.00 -14.03 -18.13
CA VAL A 598 -14.23 -13.53 -16.76
C VAL A 598 -14.18 -14.68 -15.76
N GLY A 599 -14.72 -15.84 -16.15
CA GLY A 599 -14.60 -17.08 -15.38
C GLY A 599 -15.30 -17.00 -14.03
N GLN A 600 -14.52 -17.06 -12.95
CA GLN A 600 -15.04 -16.99 -11.57
C GLN A 600 -14.89 -15.61 -10.94
N GLU A 601 -14.34 -14.63 -11.67
CA GLU A 601 -14.31 -13.25 -11.19
C GLU A 601 -15.74 -12.74 -10.96
N ASN A 602 -15.94 -11.99 -9.90
CA ASN A 602 -17.24 -11.42 -9.57
C ASN A 602 -17.11 -9.94 -9.25
N ILE A 603 -18.13 -9.19 -9.60
CA ILE A 603 -18.24 -7.79 -9.26
C ILE A 603 -18.58 -7.64 -7.76
N LYS A 604 -18.02 -6.65 -7.12
CA LYS A 604 -18.12 -6.43 -5.67
C LYS A 604 -18.59 -5.00 -5.36
N PRO A 605 -19.87 -4.67 -5.61
CA PRO A 605 -20.41 -3.34 -5.33
C PRO A 605 -20.24 -2.97 -3.86
N LYS A 606 -19.75 -1.77 -3.61
CA LYS A 606 -19.51 -1.21 -2.28
C LYS A 606 -19.52 0.31 -2.32
N SER A 607 -19.60 0.94 -1.18
CA SER A 607 -19.63 2.39 -1.02
C SER A 607 -18.79 2.80 0.19
N ILE A 608 -17.51 3.02 -0.01
CA ILE A 608 -16.59 3.53 1.01
C ILE A 608 -16.18 4.95 0.61
N VAL A 609 -15.55 5.10 -0.55
CA VAL A 609 -15.10 6.39 -1.06
C VAL A 609 -16.29 7.22 -1.50
N ARG A 610 -17.28 6.61 -2.15
CA ARG A 610 -18.54 7.27 -2.48
C ARG A 610 -19.19 7.86 -1.23
N GLU A 611 -19.31 7.11 -0.15
CA GLU A 611 -19.86 7.59 1.11
C GLU A 611 -19.02 8.72 1.72
N MET A 612 -17.69 8.60 1.70
CA MET A 612 -16.80 9.67 2.16
C MET A 612 -17.03 10.97 1.37
N PHE A 613 -17.23 10.85 0.05
CA PHE A 613 -17.48 12.01 -0.81
C PHE A 613 -18.89 12.58 -0.59
N GLU A 614 -19.94 11.76 -0.56
CA GLU A 614 -21.33 12.19 -0.32
C GLU A 614 -21.49 12.91 1.02
N GLN A 615 -20.82 12.41 2.06
CA GLN A 615 -20.86 12.97 3.41
C GLN A 615 -19.72 13.95 3.67
N TYR A 616 -18.87 14.18 2.68
CA TYR A 616 -17.69 15.05 2.75
C TYR A 616 -16.83 14.79 4.00
N ARG A 617 -16.57 13.53 4.29
CA ARG A 617 -15.82 13.11 5.48
C ARG A 617 -14.32 13.14 5.23
N SER A 618 -13.58 13.66 6.21
CA SER A 618 -12.13 13.49 6.22
C SER A 618 -11.75 12.03 6.52
N PHE A 619 -10.52 11.67 6.26
CA PHE A 619 -9.97 10.37 6.64
C PHE A 619 -10.18 10.06 8.13
N ALA A 620 -9.88 11.05 9.00
CA ALA A 620 -10.02 10.89 10.44
C ALA A 620 -11.48 10.72 10.88
N ASP A 621 -12.43 11.45 10.26
CA ASP A 621 -13.85 11.34 10.60
C ASP A 621 -14.42 9.99 10.19
N TYR A 622 -14.05 9.50 9.00
CA TYR A 622 -14.52 8.20 8.55
C TYR A 622 -14.04 7.08 9.49
N ILE A 623 -12.77 7.16 9.93
CA ILE A 623 -12.21 6.23 10.92
C ILE A 623 -12.99 6.28 12.23
N LYS A 624 -13.33 7.48 12.75
CA LYS A 624 -14.09 7.64 13.99
C LYS A 624 -15.49 7.07 13.88
N VAL A 625 -16.18 7.38 12.78
CA VAL A 625 -17.59 6.97 12.54
C VAL A 625 -17.76 5.45 12.50
N TYR A 626 -16.78 4.75 11.92
CA TYR A 626 -16.81 3.31 11.74
C TYR A 626 -15.88 2.54 12.69
N ASP A 627 -15.30 3.20 13.69
CA ASP A 627 -14.38 2.56 14.65
C ASP A 627 -13.27 1.76 13.95
N LEU A 628 -12.60 2.41 12.96
CA LEU A 628 -11.59 1.80 12.10
C LEU A 628 -10.15 2.06 12.55
N GLN A 629 -9.92 2.54 13.77
CA GLN A 629 -8.61 2.98 14.25
C GLN A 629 -7.52 1.92 14.03
N ARG A 630 -7.84 0.65 14.25
CA ARG A 630 -6.88 -0.46 14.13
C ARG A 630 -6.61 -0.90 12.69
N VAL A 631 -7.38 -0.38 11.73
CA VAL A 631 -7.29 -0.75 10.30
C VAL A 631 -7.22 0.49 9.38
N GLU A 632 -6.81 1.64 9.92
CA GLU A 632 -6.70 2.89 9.17
C GLU A 632 -5.81 2.79 7.92
N GLY A 633 -4.74 1.98 7.98
CA GLY A 633 -3.89 1.71 6.82
C GLY A 633 -4.59 0.86 5.73
N LEU A 634 -5.63 0.09 6.06
CA LEU A 634 -6.45 -0.60 5.08
C LEU A 634 -7.35 0.39 4.32
N LEU A 635 -7.92 1.36 5.04
CA LEU A 635 -8.69 2.45 4.43
C LEU A 635 -7.80 3.26 3.48
N LEU A 636 -6.62 3.69 3.92
CA LEU A 636 -5.67 4.41 3.06
C LEU A 636 -5.32 3.63 1.79
N ARG A 637 -5.11 2.32 1.90
CA ARG A 637 -4.84 1.46 0.75
C ARG A 637 -6.00 1.40 -0.22
N HIS A 638 -7.23 1.31 0.28
CA HIS A 638 -8.44 1.31 -0.56
C HIS A 638 -8.60 2.64 -1.29
N LEU A 639 -8.44 3.78 -0.59
CA LEU A 639 -8.44 5.12 -1.19
C LEU A 639 -7.40 5.26 -2.31
N THR A 640 -6.19 4.79 -2.06
CA THR A 640 -5.11 4.79 -3.05
C THR A 640 -5.45 3.94 -4.28
N ALA A 641 -6.08 2.78 -4.09
CA ALA A 641 -6.50 1.92 -5.19
C ALA A 641 -7.61 2.57 -6.03
N VAL A 642 -8.60 3.20 -5.39
CA VAL A 642 -9.67 3.94 -6.07
C VAL A 642 -9.10 5.12 -6.87
N HIS A 643 -8.28 5.96 -6.23
CA HIS A 643 -7.63 7.08 -6.90
C HIS A 643 -6.83 6.63 -8.14
N LYS A 644 -6.08 5.53 -8.02
CA LYS A 644 -5.30 4.99 -9.13
C LYS A 644 -6.16 4.53 -10.30
N VAL A 645 -7.29 3.86 -10.04
CA VAL A 645 -8.21 3.43 -11.10
C VAL A 645 -8.87 4.64 -11.76
N LEU A 646 -9.30 5.64 -10.99
CA LEU A 646 -9.83 6.89 -11.54
C LEU A 646 -8.81 7.61 -12.43
N ALA A 647 -7.58 7.76 -11.96
CA ALA A 647 -6.54 8.45 -12.70
C ALA A 647 -6.10 7.70 -13.97
N GLN A 648 -5.92 6.38 -13.88
CA GLN A 648 -5.24 5.61 -14.93
C GLN A 648 -6.16 4.74 -15.79
N THR A 649 -7.31 4.31 -15.30
CA THR A 649 -8.21 3.41 -16.04
C THR A 649 -9.42 4.14 -16.62
N VAL A 650 -9.96 5.14 -15.93
CA VAL A 650 -11.03 5.97 -16.47
C VAL A 650 -10.46 6.90 -17.54
N PRO A 651 -10.92 6.84 -18.81
CA PRO A 651 -10.41 7.69 -19.87
C PRO A 651 -10.70 9.18 -19.60
N ASP A 652 -9.77 10.07 -20.02
CA ASP A 652 -9.95 11.51 -19.85
C ASP A 652 -11.22 12.04 -20.52
N SER A 653 -11.63 11.41 -21.62
CA SER A 653 -12.90 11.73 -22.30
C SER A 653 -14.15 11.48 -21.45
N ALA A 654 -14.07 10.60 -20.46
CA ALA A 654 -15.15 10.31 -19.52
C ALA A 654 -15.09 11.14 -18.23
N LYS A 655 -14.03 11.96 -18.06
CA LYS A 655 -13.83 12.78 -16.87
C LYS A 655 -14.52 14.13 -16.98
N THR A 656 -15.66 14.27 -16.31
CA THR A 656 -16.34 15.56 -16.12
C THR A 656 -15.65 16.39 -15.04
N GLU A 657 -15.95 17.70 -14.96
CA GLU A 657 -15.37 18.58 -13.93
C GLU A 657 -15.61 18.07 -12.50
N PRO A 658 -16.83 17.61 -12.11
CA PRO A 658 -17.05 17.04 -10.79
C PRO A 658 -16.25 15.75 -10.53
N LEU A 659 -16.03 14.92 -11.57
CA LEU A 659 -15.21 13.71 -11.42
C LEU A 659 -13.73 14.03 -11.23
N LEU A 660 -13.22 15.08 -11.90
CA LEU A 660 -11.87 15.61 -11.65
C LEU A 660 -11.73 16.17 -10.24
N GLU A 661 -12.78 16.80 -9.69
CA GLU A 661 -12.79 17.22 -8.29
C GLU A 661 -12.66 16.06 -7.33
N MET A 662 -13.34 14.94 -7.60
CA MET A 662 -13.20 13.71 -6.80
C MET A 662 -11.79 13.16 -6.84
N GLU A 663 -11.20 13.11 -8.04
CA GLU A 663 -9.82 12.63 -8.22
C GLU A 663 -8.82 13.50 -7.44
N LEU A 664 -8.93 14.82 -7.55
CA LEU A 664 -8.11 15.79 -6.81
C LEU A 664 -8.31 15.69 -5.29
N TYR A 665 -9.56 15.56 -4.84
CA TYR A 665 -9.88 15.38 -3.43
C TYR A 665 -9.19 14.14 -2.86
N LEU A 666 -9.31 13.01 -3.56
CA LEU A 666 -8.68 11.75 -3.16
C LEU A 666 -7.15 11.85 -3.14
N GLY A 667 -6.57 12.45 -4.19
CA GLY A 667 -5.13 12.67 -4.28
C GLY A 667 -4.59 13.51 -3.12
N ASN A 668 -5.28 14.61 -2.77
CA ASN A 668 -4.91 15.47 -1.65
C ASN A 668 -5.09 14.76 -0.30
N LEU A 669 -6.19 14.03 -0.12
CA LEU A 669 -6.45 13.27 1.10
C LEU A 669 -5.35 12.24 1.36
N ILE A 670 -4.95 11.48 0.34
CA ILE A 670 -3.89 10.47 0.44
C ILE A 670 -2.56 11.13 0.81
N ARG A 671 -2.20 12.25 0.18
CA ARG A 671 -0.96 12.98 0.46
C ARG A 671 -0.92 13.52 1.89
N GLN A 672 -2.04 14.04 2.40
CA GLN A 672 -2.12 14.53 3.78
C GLN A 672 -1.97 13.44 4.84
N VAL A 673 -2.38 12.22 4.51
CA VAL A 673 -2.30 11.09 5.47
C VAL A 673 -0.89 10.52 5.54
N ASP A 674 -0.11 10.53 4.44
CA ASP A 674 1.23 9.92 4.39
C ASP A 674 2.25 10.73 3.59
N SER A 675 3.02 11.56 4.28
CA SER A 675 4.14 12.36 3.73
C SER A 675 5.53 11.82 4.10
N SER A 676 5.58 10.76 4.90
CA SER A 676 6.82 10.32 5.59
C SER A 676 7.99 9.95 4.66
N LEU A 677 7.71 9.37 3.50
CA LEU A 677 8.74 8.96 2.55
C LEU A 677 9.46 10.16 1.90
N LEU A 678 8.69 11.18 1.54
CA LEU A 678 9.21 12.40 0.92
C LEU A 678 10.09 13.19 1.90
N GLU A 679 9.68 13.26 3.17
CA GLU A 679 10.47 13.89 4.22
C GLU A 679 11.82 13.20 4.45
N GLN A 680 11.85 11.86 4.43
CA GLN A 680 13.10 11.11 4.57
C GLN A 680 14.05 11.32 3.38
N TRP A 681 13.49 11.40 2.18
CA TRP A 681 14.29 11.67 0.98
C TRP A 681 14.88 13.08 0.99
N GLU A 682 14.09 14.11 1.35
CA GLU A 682 14.59 15.48 1.47
C GLU A 682 15.70 15.60 2.51
N LYS A 683 15.58 14.93 3.66
CA LYS A 683 16.64 14.88 4.67
C LYS A 683 17.95 14.26 4.15
N ILE A 684 17.89 13.31 3.21
CA ILE A 684 19.08 12.72 2.60
C ILE A 684 19.71 13.67 1.61
N ARG A 685 18.90 14.37 0.81
CA ARG A 685 19.37 15.34 -0.19
C ARG A 685 19.91 16.60 0.47
N ASN A 686 19.26 17.06 1.52
CA ASN A 686 19.62 18.25 2.27
C ASN A 686 19.64 17.95 3.78
N PRO A 687 20.81 17.74 4.40
CA PRO A 687 20.93 17.44 5.82
C PRO A 687 20.36 18.53 6.76
N GLU A 688 20.23 19.76 6.26
CA GLU A 688 19.65 20.87 7.02
C GLU A 688 18.13 20.98 6.86
N TYR A 689 17.52 20.07 6.08
CA TYR A 689 16.08 20.06 5.87
C TYR A 689 15.33 19.87 7.19
N GLN A 690 14.51 20.85 7.51
CA GLN A 690 13.53 20.75 8.59
C GLN A 690 12.16 20.49 7.97
N ALA A 691 11.49 19.45 8.44
CA ALA A 691 10.13 19.16 8.00
C ALA A 691 9.24 20.38 8.28
N VAL A 692 8.75 20.99 7.22
CA VAL A 692 7.79 22.09 7.30
C VAL A 692 6.41 21.48 7.58
N ALA A 693 5.54 22.21 8.24
CA ALA A 693 4.17 21.76 8.54
C ALA A 693 3.50 21.25 7.25
N VAL A 694 2.70 20.20 7.38
CA VAL A 694 2.16 19.32 6.33
C VAL A 694 1.55 20.01 5.07
N THR A 695 1.32 21.33 5.13
CA THR A 695 0.78 22.13 4.01
C THR A 695 1.79 22.52 2.92
N GLU A 696 3.08 22.25 3.09
CA GLU A 696 4.12 22.77 2.18
C GLU A 696 5.04 21.69 1.55
N LEU A 697 4.75 20.41 1.73
CA LEU A 697 5.56 19.33 1.16
C LEU A 697 5.38 19.23 -0.36
N ARG A 698 6.40 19.62 -1.10
CA ARG A 698 6.48 19.42 -2.54
C ARG A 698 7.35 18.20 -2.85
N PRO A 699 6.95 17.33 -3.80
CA PRO A 699 7.82 16.26 -4.27
C PRO A 699 9.12 16.85 -4.85
N PRO A 700 10.28 16.27 -4.54
CA PRO A 700 11.55 16.68 -5.14
C PRO A 700 11.56 16.41 -6.65
N GLY A 701 11.93 17.43 -7.43
CA GLY A 701 11.84 17.41 -8.90
C GLY A 701 10.53 17.94 -9.47
N ALA A 702 9.55 18.24 -8.61
CA ALA A 702 8.29 18.86 -9.05
C ALA A 702 8.44 20.37 -9.36
N GLU A 703 9.57 21.00 -9.01
CA GLU A 703 9.80 22.42 -9.32
C GLU A 703 9.79 22.72 -10.82
N GLU A 704 10.21 21.79 -11.66
CA GLU A 704 10.13 21.91 -13.12
C GLU A 704 8.80 21.44 -13.70
N ALA A 705 8.05 20.59 -12.98
CA ALA A 705 6.77 19.99 -13.39
C ALA A 705 5.55 20.61 -12.71
N LEU A 706 5.71 21.52 -11.76
CA LEU A 706 4.61 22.33 -11.24
C LEU A 706 4.12 23.24 -12.37
N SER A 707 3.36 22.63 -13.28
CA SER A 707 2.48 23.40 -14.13
C SER A 707 1.71 24.34 -13.21
N ASP A 708 1.76 25.61 -13.48
CA ASP A 708 0.96 26.66 -12.84
C ASP A 708 -0.47 26.12 -12.64
N VAL A 709 -0.86 25.83 -11.40
CA VAL A 709 -2.18 25.26 -11.06
C VAL A 709 -3.33 26.11 -11.57
N THR A 710 -3.05 27.39 -11.89
CA THR A 710 -4.00 28.32 -12.47
C THR A 710 -4.03 28.26 -14.00
N ARG A 711 -3.15 27.49 -14.64
CA ARG A 711 -2.97 27.44 -16.10
C ARG A 711 -4.11 26.70 -16.78
N ASP A 712 -4.67 25.69 -16.14
CA ASP A 712 -5.92 25.06 -16.55
C ASP A 712 -7.07 25.59 -15.69
N PRO A 713 -7.90 26.50 -16.22
CA PRO A 713 -9.01 27.09 -15.46
C PRO A 713 -10.01 26.06 -14.97
N LYS A 714 -10.20 24.93 -15.68
CA LYS A 714 -11.14 23.87 -15.31
C LYS A 714 -10.67 23.14 -14.06
N THR A 715 -9.42 22.68 -14.08
CA THR A 715 -8.80 22.01 -12.93
C THR A 715 -8.67 22.95 -11.74
N PHE A 716 -8.32 24.21 -11.96
CA PHE A 716 -8.18 25.17 -10.88
C PHE A 716 -9.52 25.53 -10.20
N ARG A 717 -10.62 25.67 -10.97
CA ARG A 717 -11.97 25.85 -10.41
C ARG A 717 -12.37 24.67 -9.53
N ALA A 718 -12.05 23.44 -9.95
CA ALA A 718 -12.29 22.25 -9.15
C ALA A 718 -11.52 22.29 -7.82
N LEU A 719 -10.26 22.73 -7.84
CA LEU A 719 -9.43 22.90 -6.64
C LEU A 719 -10.01 23.95 -5.68
N VAL A 720 -10.43 25.11 -6.20
CA VAL A 720 -11.07 26.17 -5.42
C VAL A 720 -12.34 25.67 -4.73
N ARG A 721 -13.23 25.01 -5.47
CA ARG A 721 -14.45 24.44 -4.90
C ARG A 721 -14.18 23.43 -3.81
N ASN A 722 -13.17 22.56 -4.00
CA ASN A 722 -12.80 21.60 -2.99
C ASN A 722 -12.40 22.28 -1.67
N THR A 723 -11.59 23.33 -1.72
CA THR A 723 -11.20 24.09 -0.54
C THR A 723 -12.40 24.79 0.12
N ILE A 724 -13.30 25.36 -0.66
CA ILE A 724 -14.55 25.97 -0.15
C ILE A 724 -15.38 24.92 0.61
N PHE A 725 -15.54 23.71 0.08
CA PHE A 725 -16.32 22.67 0.74
C PHE A 725 -15.65 22.09 1.99
N GLN A 726 -14.33 22.11 2.08
CA GLN A 726 -13.61 21.80 3.32
C GLN A 726 -13.95 22.83 4.40
N PHE A 727 -13.93 24.11 4.04
CA PHE A 727 -14.34 25.21 4.91
C PHE A 727 -15.80 25.07 5.37
N LEU A 728 -16.75 24.88 4.44
CA LEU A 728 -18.18 24.75 4.76
C LEU A 728 -18.47 23.54 5.66
N ARG A 729 -17.74 22.45 5.46
CA ARG A 729 -17.85 21.29 6.34
C ARG A 729 -17.44 21.61 7.76
N ALA A 730 -16.28 22.23 7.93
CA ALA A 730 -15.81 22.62 9.26
C ALA A 730 -16.78 23.59 9.95
N LEU A 731 -17.45 24.47 9.17
CA LEU A 731 -18.52 25.32 9.68
C LEU A 731 -19.75 24.53 10.14
N ALA A 732 -20.19 23.55 9.35
CA ALA A 732 -21.34 22.71 9.66
C ALA A 732 -21.11 21.84 10.90
N ASP A 733 -19.86 21.39 11.09
CA ASP A 733 -19.44 20.59 12.24
C ASP A 733 -19.14 21.47 13.49
N GLY A 734 -19.22 22.83 13.39
CA GLY A 734 -18.89 23.76 14.46
C GLY A 734 -17.39 23.84 14.78
N GLU A 735 -16.54 23.30 13.90
CA GLU A 735 -15.09 23.30 14.06
C GLU A 735 -14.45 24.57 13.47
N TYR A 736 -14.76 25.74 14.06
CA TYR A 736 -14.31 27.04 13.57
C TYR A 736 -12.78 27.19 13.42
N PRO A 737 -11.93 26.62 14.29
CA PRO A 737 -10.48 26.62 14.09
C PRO A 737 -10.06 25.88 12.81
N ALA A 738 -10.72 24.76 12.49
CA ALA A 738 -10.48 24.00 11.28
C ALA A 738 -10.98 24.75 10.03
N ALA A 739 -12.11 25.45 10.14
CA ALA A 739 -12.60 26.33 9.06
C ALA A 739 -11.61 27.46 8.77
N LEU A 740 -11.10 28.13 9.78
CA LEU A 740 -10.10 29.19 9.61
C LEU A 740 -8.80 28.68 9.01
N ALA A 741 -8.41 27.43 9.31
CA ALA A 741 -7.22 26.81 8.73
C ALA A 741 -7.32 26.56 7.21
N CYS A 742 -8.54 26.54 6.65
CA CYS A 742 -8.76 26.43 5.20
C CYS A 742 -8.58 27.78 4.48
N LEU A 743 -8.47 28.89 5.22
CA LEU A 743 -8.42 30.23 4.66
C LEU A 743 -7.00 30.81 4.70
N ALA A 744 -6.62 31.49 3.65
CA ALA A 744 -5.45 32.34 3.62
C ALA A 744 -5.72 33.71 4.30
N PRO A 745 -4.71 34.40 4.82
CA PRO A 745 -4.85 35.79 5.26
C PRO A 745 -5.41 36.67 4.13
N GLY A 746 -6.44 37.45 4.43
CA GLY A 746 -7.08 38.35 3.48
C GLY A 746 -7.26 39.76 4.04
N GLU A 747 -7.99 40.62 3.34
CA GLU A 747 -8.29 41.98 3.78
C GLU A 747 -9.04 42.01 5.13
N ARG A 748 -9.88 41.02 5.37
CA ARG A 748 -10.58 40.81 6.63
C ARG A 748 -10.04 39.54 7.31
N THR A 749 -9.67 39.70 8.56
CA THR A 749 -9.29 38.59 9.45
C THR A 749 -10.51 38.10 10.22
N TRP A 750 -10.96 36.89 9.99
CA TRP A 750 -12.08 36.29 10.72
C TRP A 750 -11.56 35.55 11.95
N SER A 751 -12.35 35.60 13.00
CA SER A 751 -12.13 34.79 14.20
C SER A 751 -13.21 33.73 14.36
N GLY A 752 -12.93 32.67 15.13
CA GLY A 752 -13.92 31.61 15.39
C GLY A 752 -15.26 32.15 15.94
N PRO A 753 -15.26 33.05 16.93
CA PRO A 753 -16.48 33.68 17.42
C PRO A 753 -17.25 34.49 16.36
N GLU A 754 -16.56 35.23 15.48
CA GLU A 754 -17.21 35.96 14.39
C GLU A 754 -17.88 35.05 13.36
N LEU A 755 -17.25 33.92 13.01
CA LEU A 755 -17.86 32.90 12.16
C LEU A 755 -19.11 32.28 12.81
N ALA A 756 -19.04 32.01 14.13
CA ALA A 756 -20.18 31.50 14.86
C ALA A 756 -21.34 32.51 14.87
N GLU A 757 -21.03 33.80 15.18
CA GLU A 757 -22.02 34.89 15.21
C GLU A 757 -22.65 35.10 13.82
N ALA A 758 -21.88 35.05 12.76
CA ALA A 758 -22.38 35.21 11.41
C ALA A 758 -23.36 34.09 11.00
N LEU A 759 -23.25 32.90 11.57
CA LEU A 759 -24.14 31.76 11.30
C LEU A 759 -25.36 31.69 12.24
N VAL A 760 -25.41 32.45 13.31
CA VAL A 760 -26.58 32.49 14.24
C VAL A 760 -27.90 32.76 13.50
N PRO A 761 -28.02 33.75 12.62
CA PRO A 761 -29.25 33.97 11.86
C PRO A 761 -29.59 32.81 10.91
N PHE A 762 -28.56 32.18 10.32
CA PHE A 762 -28.77 31.00 9.46
C PHE A 762 -29.43 29.85 10.24
N PHE A 763 -28.85 29.48 11.38
CA PHE A 763 -29.37 28.38 12.21
C PHE A 763 -30.63 28.75 13.02
N ALA A 764 -31.01 30.03 13.08
CA ALA A 764 -32.29 30.45 13.63
C ALA A 764 -33.47 30.16 12.69
N GLU A 765 -33.21 30.13 11.38
CA GLU A 765 -34.23 29.94 10.35
C GLU A 765 -34.13 28.58 9.66
N LYS A 766 -32.93 27.98 9.61
CA LYS A 766 -32.62 26.77 8.87
C LYS A 766 -32.17 25.67 9.83
N SER A 767 -32.61 24.46 9.55
CA SER A 767 -32.29 23.30 10.43
C SER A 767 -30.82 22.86 10.35
N ARG A 768 -30.19 22.96 9.19
CA ARG A 768 -28.77 22.61 8.97
C ARG A 768 -28.26 23.13 7.63
N LEU A 769 -26.94 23.18 7.49
CA LEU A 769 -26.26 23.37 6.21
C LEU A 769 -26.17 22.03 5.46
N ARG A 770 -26.61 22.01 4.19
CA ARG A 770 -26.49 20.82 3.33
C ARG A 770 -25.09 20.71 2.76
N LEU A 771 -24.53 19.48 2.79
CA LEU A 771 -23.23 19.12 2.22
C LEU A 771 -23.30 17.90 1.30
N ASP A 772 -24.51 17.53 0.91
CA ASP A 772 -24.78 16.42 -0.01
C ASP A 772 -24.30 16.73 -1.45
N PRO A 773 -24.36 15.77 -2.39
CA PRO A 773 -23.92 15.97 -3.77
C PRO A 773 -24.61 17.12 -4.48
N GLU A 774 -25.89 17.38 -4.17
CA GLU A 774 -26.64 18.50 -4.74
C GLU A 774 -26.06 19.85 -4.29
N ALA A 775 -25.76 20.01 -3.02
CA ALA A 775 -25.14 21.23 -2.49
C ALA A 775 -23.77 21.51 -3.13
N ARG A 776 -23.10 20.48 -3.60
CA ARG A 776 -21.78 20.56 -4.25
C ARG A 776 -21.85 20.71 -5.78
N ASN A 777 -23.04 20.81 -6.36
CA ASN A 777 -23.18 21.01 -7.80
C ASN A 777 -22.55 22.34 -8.23
N ALA A 778 -21.85 22.34 -9.37
CA ALA A 778 -21.17 23.50 -9.94
C ALA A 778 -22.09 24.72 -10.13
N ARG A 779 -23.38 24.48 -10.34
CA ARG A 779 -24.41 25.54 -10.52
C ARG A 779 -24.56 26.45 -9.27
N HIS A 780 -24.08 26.03 -8.11
CA HIS A 780 -24.17 26.80 -6.87
C HIS A 780 -22.85 27.53 -6.53
N THR A 781 -21.87 27.47 -7.41
CA THR A 781 -20.60 28.19 -7.27
C THR A 781 -20.39 29.13 -8.46
N TYR A 782 -20.34 30.42 -8.21
CA TYR A 782 -20.20 31.44 -9.23
C TYR A 782 -18.78 32.00 -9.19
N PHE A 783 -18.10 31.96 -10.36
CA PHE A 783 -16.75 32.50 -10.52
C PHE A 783 -16.80 33.79 -11.31
N GLU A 784 -16.35 34.86 -10.72
CA GLU A 784 -16.21 36.15 -11.37
C GLU A 784 -14.72 36.52 -11.44
N PRO A 785 -14.17 36.81 -12.63
CA PRO A 785 -12.84 37.39 -12.71
C PRO A 785 -12.87 38.73 -11.96
N GLY A 786 -11.92 38.92 -11.06
CA GLY A 786 -11.77 40.20 -10.35
C GLY A 786 -11.40 41.33 -11.31
N GLU A 787 -11.55 42.56 -10.89
CA GLU A 787 -11.17 43.78 -11.68
C GLU A 787 -9.67 43.75 -12.04
N SER A 788 -8.83 43.09 -11.25
CA SER A 788 -7.44 42.76 -11.58
C SER A 788 -7.33 41.31 -12.01
N SER A 789 -6.50 41.01 -13.02
CA SER A 789 -6.22 39.65 -13.51
C SER A 789 -5.54 38.73 -12.47
N SER A 790 -5.32 39.21 -11.25
CA SER A 790 -4.62 38.51 -10.17
C SER A 790 -5.54 37.83 -9.16
N HIS A 791 -6.84 38.16 -9.15
CA HIS A 791 -7.80 37.61 -8.20
C HIS A 791 -9.09 37.18 -8.88
N TRP A 792 -9.69 36.09 -8.38
CA TRP A 792 -11.07 35.74 -8.70
C TRP A 792 -11.97 35.99 -7.49
N LYS A 793 -13.16 36.46 -7.72
CA LYS A 793 -14.24 36.50 -6.76
C LYS A 793 -15.07 35.23 -6.94
N VAL A 794 -15.32 34.51 -5.84
CA VAL A 794 -16.08 33.26 -5.87
C VAL A 794 -17.21 33.33 -4.86
N GLN A 795 -18.41 33.08 -5.32
CA GLN A 795 -19.60 33.06 -4.49
C GLN A 795 -20.12 31.63 -4.42
N GLN A 796 -20.21 31.07 -3.24
CA GLN A 796 -20.79 29.74 -2.99
C GLN A 796 -22.12 29.88 -2.29
N MET A 797 -23.19 29.43 -2.93
CA MET A 797 -24.50 29.35 -2.32
C MET A 797 -24.50 28.32 -1.19
N LEU A 798 -25.08 28.67 -0.04
CA LEU A 798 -25.32 27.78 1.07
C LEU A 798 -26.71 27.17 0.94
N LEU A 799 -26.78 25.86 0.73
CA LEU A 799 -28.03 25.16 0.58
C LEU A 799 -28.55 24.70 1.94
N ASP A 800 -29.86 24.79 2.09
CA ASP A 800 -30.60 24.37 3.28
C ASP A 800 -31.64 23.30 2.93
N PRO A 801 -32.09 22.47 3.89
CA PRO A 801 -33.13 21.45 3.66
C PRO A 801 -34.50 22.06 3.32
N GLU A 802 -34.72 23.31 3.69
CA GLU A 802 -35.94 24.07 3.45
C GLU A 802 -36.00 24.63 2.01
N GLU A 803 -34.90 24.45 1.23
CA GLU A 803 -34.73 24.89 -0.17
C GLU A 803 -34.88 26.39 -0.40
N SER A 804 -34.67 27.22 0.63
CA SER A 804 -34.67 28.67 0.51
C SER A 804 -33.43 29.18 -0.24
N ASN A 805 -32.27 28.58 0.01
CA ASN A 805 -30.99 28.81 -0.67
C ASN A 805 -30.66 30.31 -0.83
N ASP A 806 -30.93 31.08 0.19
CA ASP A 806 -30.82 32.54 0.26
C ASP A 806 -29.57 33.03 1.00
N TRP A 807 -28.61 32.15 1.25
CA TRP A 807 -27.34 32.45 1.91
C TRP A 807 -26.15 32.17 1.01
N VAL A 808 -25.07 32.94 1.20
CA VAL A 808 -23.88 32.86 0.38
C VAL A 808 -22.61 33.07 1.21
N ALA A 809 -21.56 32.34 0.89
CA ALA A 809 -20.19 32.60 1.30
C ALA A 809 -19.42 33.16 0.08
N GLU A 810 -18.80 34.31 0.25
CA GLU A 810 -18.05 35.03 -0.79
C GLU A 810 -16.55 34.98 -0.48
N PHE A 811 -15.76 34.55 -1.45
CA PHE A 811 -14.31 34.36 -1.31
C PHE A 811 -13.55 35.18 -2.35
N SER A 812 -12.35 35.62 -1.98
CA SER A 812 -11.33 36.09 -2.91
C SER A 812 -10.28 34.99 -3.09
N VAL A 813 -9.98 34.62 -4.31
CA VAL A 813 -8.95 33.65 -4.69
C VAL A 813 -7.75 34.40 -5.22
N ASP A 814 -6.62 34.32 -4.54
CA ASP A 814 -5.36 34.93 -4.97
C ASP A 814 -4.64 33.99 -5.96
N LEU A 815 -4.60 34.36 -7.23
CA LEU A 815 -3.97 33.56 -8.28
C LEU A 815 -2.45 33.49 -8.15
N PRO A 816 -1.72 34.62 -7.90
CA PRO A 816 -0.28 34.57 -7.64
C PRO A 816 0.11 33.70 -6.43
N ALA A 817 -0.59 33.86 -5.32
CA ALA A 817 -0.36 33.03 -4.12
C ALA A 817 -0.69 31.56 -4.36
N SER A 818 -1.76 31.29 -5.12
CA SER A 818 -2.13 29.93 -5.51
C SER A 818 -1.10 29.26 -6.41
N ARG A 819 -0.52 29.99 -7.36
CA ARG A 819 0.59 29.51 -8.21
C ARG A 819 1.81 29.16 -7.35
N ALA A 820 2.18 30.07 -6.46
CA ALA A 820 3.37 29.88 -5.61
C ALA A 820 3.20 28.71 -4.63
N ALA A 821 1.97 28.49 -4.16
CA ALA A 821 1.66 27.44 -3.20
C ALA A 821 1.34 26.08 -3.84
N GLY A 822 0.98 26.06 -5.13
CA GLY A 822 0.47 24.84 -5.78
C GLY A 822 -0.90 24.40 -5.28
N GLU A 823 -1.66 25.30 -4.63
CA GLU A 823 -3.00 25.04 -4.06
C GLU A 823 -3.85 26.29 -4.10
N ALA A 824 -5.18 26.15 -3.98
CA ALA A 824 -6.07 27.30 -3.98
C ALA A 824 -5.95 28.10 -2.68
N ARG A 825 -5.51 29.35 -2.79
CA ARG A 825 -5.42 30.31 -1.67
C ARG A 825 -6.64 31.22 -1.67
N LEU A 826 -7.50 30.99 -0.68
CA LEU A 826 -8.80 31.62 -0.52
C LEU A 826 -8.82 32.49 0.73
N SER A 827 -9.41 33.69 0.66
CA SER A 827 -9.78 34.47 1.84
C SER A 827 -11.30 34.68 1.82
N LEU A 828 -11.94 34.57 2.99
CA LEU A 828 -13.37 34.78 3.13
C LEU A 828 -13.65 36.30 3.19
N LEU A 829 -14.39 36.81 2.22
CA LEU A 829 -14.81 38.20 2.17
C LEU A 829 -16.07 38.43 3.02
N ARG A 830 -17.06 37.56 2.83
CA ARG A 830 -18.38 37.70 3.49
C ARG A 830 -19.05 36.34 3.66
N LEU A 831 -19.87 36.26 4.71
CA LEU A 831 -20.76 35.14 5.00
C LEU A 831 -22.09 35.73 5.46
N GLY A 832 -23.20 35.53 4.73
CA GLY A 832 -24.47 36.11 5.07
C GLY A 832 -25.59 35.90 4.06
N ALA A 833 -26.76 36.46 4.32
CA ALA A 833 -27.93 36.35 3.47
C ALA A 833 -27.79 37.18 2.16
N LEU A 834 -28.35 36.67 1.06
CA LEU A 834 -28.33 37.33 -0.27
C LEU A 834 -28.99 38.70 -0.29
N VAL A 835 -30.06 38.90 0.48
CA VAL A 835 -30.81 40.16 0.54
C VAL A 835 -29.96 41.34 1.03
N GLU A 836 -28.97 41.07 1.89
CA GLU A 836 -28.02 42.08 2.39
C GLU A 836 -27.03 42.56 1.31
N PHE A 837 -26.88 41.82 0.22
CA PHE A 837 -25.99 42.20 -0.89
C PHE A 837 -26.56 43.24 -1.85
N ARG A 838 -27.87 43.56 -1.79
CA ARG A 838 -28.52 44.55 -2.68
C ARG A 838 -28.42 45.99 -2.18
N ASP A 839 -28.08 46.22 -0.91
CA ASP A 839 -28.00 47.56 -0.33
C ASP A 839 -26.61 48.20 -0.31
N VAL A 840 -25.63 47.57 -0.97
CA VAL A 840 -24.25 48.07 -1.09
C VAL A 840 -23.89 48.16 -2.56
N GLY A 841 -24.66 48.93 -3.30
CA GLY A 841 -24.44 49.29 -4.71
C GLY A 841 -23.78 50.65 -4.83
#